data_0579f74602000062e289dde8867f763e
#
_entry.id   0579f74602000062e289dde8867f763e
#
_cell.length_a   1.000
_cell.length_b   1.000
_cell.length_c   1.000
_cell.angle_alpha   90.00
_cell.angle_beta   90.00
_cell.angle_gamma   90.00
#
_symmetry.space_group_name_H-M   'P 1'
#
loop_
_entity.id
_entity.type
_entity.pdbx_description
1 polymer ?
#
loop_
_entity_poly.entity_id
_entity_poly.type
_entity_poly.pdbx_seq_one_letter_code
_entity_poly.pdbx_strand_id
1 'polypeptide(L)'
;MQGLGTSLVFLLASVALVLLGHMFRLLRWEQFIRIHERPIRRDLLRGMAGGYAVNFLLPFHVGDLFRAVYTGRRMQNGTGFALATVIMDRFLDVWVVALLFGAFRLAGLGGAPVGDAARFYLLFSLLLAAALALVVALRDLLKRLCLALCSIFNETIKLDGLIFCWSLINTFKDLRRINFGRMLLNTALMWAAYLGSYALLGLGVTAIGGARETFGLVEVFHMLFGLDSVDVTSLGIAGGLGLSAAARLLVAAWFLLPLAAMFAAPLLPDTLRARLNSAAPVTQGKPGEDNYLNLLPQVDPRDRDAFLSQYFSLQNKSYVDQFIEINHDITILQDYSAGSNATTMLCMAQNVTFYRKYAFGADGDKLADQLAWLRRNEHRLPLCQILRQGTGDGCCWYDMAYSGSAVGLFRYIHSNPIEKSIAIVRSVLRTLDRQLYAPTARPADPGKIEEYLRAKVDANLDKIRESRVLRELWNYDRIWVNGRSCKNLRELPELFDHDALRELFADDPLADIHGDLTVENIICRTDGKDPGTSWYIIDPNTGNLHDSPFLDYGKLLQSLHGGYEFMMMTPRCTVQENHIDFQFTRSAAYDALLAAVRADLRERYGAKGLHSIFAHELIHWLRLMPYKLSKDKKRAPMFYAGLVMVANDLDTWNREGWQ
;
A
#
# COMPACT_ATOMS: atom_id res chain seq x y z
N MET A 1 53.99 -23.03 -0.61
CA MET A 1 52.97 -23.03 0.46
C MET A 1 52.91 -21.75 1.29
N GLN A 2 54.03 -21.09 1.59
CA GLN A 2 54.01 -19.82 2.35
C GLN A 2 53.22 -18.69 1.66
N GLY A 3 53.31 -18.54 0.34
CA GLY A 3 52.56 -17.50 -0.39
C GLY A 3 51.06 -17.69 -0.38
N LEU A 4 50.55 -18.93 -0.38
CA LEU A 4 49.10 -19.24 -0.36
C LEU A 4 48.47 -18.88 0.99
N GLY A 5 49.16 -19.16 2.10
CA GLY A 5 48.68 -18.80 3.45
C GLY A 5 48.57 -17.29 3.64
N THR A 6 49.60 -16.55 3.17
CA THR A 6 49.62 -15.08 3.22
C THR A 6 48.47 -14.47 2.38
N SER A 7 48.22 -15.00 1.18
CA SER A 7 47.17 -14.53 0.30
C SER A 7 45.76 -14.84 0.87
N LEU A 8 45.58 -15.95 1.57
CA LEU A 8 44.33 -16.27 2.23
C LEU A 8 44.01 -15.29 3.38
N VAL A 9 45.02 -14.90 4.15
CA VAL A 9 44.88 -13.89 5.22
C VAL A 9 44.47 -12.53 4.62
N PHE A 10 45.14 -12.11 3.53
CA PHE A 10 44.75 -10.87 2.84
C PHE A 10 43.33 -10.95 2.25
N LEU A 11 42.92 -12.09 1.68
CA LEU A 11 41.58 -12.29 1.19
C LEU A 11 40.53 -12.15 2.32
N LEU A 12 40.73 -12.82 3.44
CA LEU A 12 39.78 -12.77 4.57
C LEU A 12 39.68 -11.38 5.15
N ALA A 13 40.81 -10.67 5.31
CA ALA A 13 40.85 -9.28 5.76
C ALA A 13 40.16 -8.35 4.74
N SER A 14 40.39 -8.56 3.46
CA SER A 14 39.73 -7.82 2.38
C SER A 14 38.20 -8.04 2.39
N VAL A 15 37.74 -9.29 2.50
CA VAL A 15 36.32 -9.64 2.62
C VAL A 15 35.66 -8.98 3.85
N ALA A 16 36.37 -8.99 5.00
CA ALA A 16 35.90 -8.31 6.21
C ALA A 16 35.70 -6.81 6.00
N LEU A 17 36.63 -6.16 5.29
CA LEU A 17 36.50 -4.73 4.94
C LEU A 17 35.37 -4.47 3.94
N VAL A 18 35.11 -5.35 2.97
CA VAL A 18 33.94 -5.23 2.08
C VAL A 18 32.63 -5.30 2.88
N LEU A 19 32.53 -6.25 3.78
CA LEU A 19 31.33 -6.39 4.65
C LEU A 19 31.15 -5.16 5.54
N LEU A 20 32.24 -4.62 6.08
CA LEU A 20 32.22 -3.37 6.84
C LEU A 20 31.76 -2.19 5.96
N GLY A 21 32.26 -2.08 4.75
CA GLY A 21 31.84 -1.09 3.76
C GLY A 21 30.34 -1.21 3.43
N HIS A 22 29.84 -2.44 3.22
CA HIS A 22 28.41 -2.69 2.99
C HIS A 22 27.56 -2.34 4.23
N MET A 23 28.07 -2.53 5.44
CA MET A 23 27.39 -2.09 6.66
C MET A 23 27.26 -0.56 6.71
N PHE A 24 28.35 0.19 6.43
CA PHE A 24 28.29 1.66 6.38
C PHE A 24 27.37 2.15 5.25
N ARG A 25 27.35 1.46 4.12
CA ARG A 25 26.40 1.74 3.03
C ARG A 25 24.95 1.52 3.46
N LEU A 26 24.67 0.45 4.16
CA LEU A 26 23.35 0.17 4.73
C LEU A 26 22.91 1.30 5.68
N LEU A 27 23.82 1.72 6.60
CA LEU A 27 23.55 2.80 7.55
C LEU A 27 23.36 4.16 6.86
N ARG A 28 24.07 4.43 5.76
CA ARG A 28 23.87 5.63 4.94
C ARG A 28 22.50 5.60 4.25
N TRP A 29 22.17 4.48 3.60
CA TRP A 29 20.88 4.33 2.92
C TRP A 29 19.70 4.37 3.89
N GLU A 30 19.83 3.74 5.05
CA GLU A 30 18.83 3.82 6.12
C GLU A 30 18.52 5.28 6.52
N GLN A 31 19.48 6.19 6.49
CA GLN A 31 19.25 7.59 6.83
C GLN A 31 18.28 8.29 5.87
N PHE A 32 18.30 7.98 4.58
CA PHE A 32 17.34 8.53 3.61
C PHE A 32 15.92 8.05 3.88
N ILE A 33 15.77 6.78 4.26
CA ILE A 33 14.47 6.16 4.51
C ILE A 33 13.89 6.62 5.85
N ARG A 34 14.75 6.74 6.88
CA ARG A 34 14.34 7.11 8.26
C ARG A 34 13.70 8.49 8.40
N ILE A 35 13.82 9.35 7.41
CA ILE A 35 13.13 10.64 7.39
C ILE A 35 11.62 10.44 7.30
N HIS A 36 11.16 9.39 6.63
CA HIS A 36 9.77 9.20 6.22
C HIS A 36 9.10 7.95 6.78
N GLU A 37 9.89 6.88 7.05
CA GLU A 37 9.34 5.64 7.61
C GLU A 37 10.36 4.87 8.45
N ARG A 38 9.89 3.80 9.10
CA ARG A 38 10.71 2.94 9.96
C ARG A 38 11.17 1.69 9.20
N PRO A 39 12.36 1.71 8.57
CA PRO A 39 12.83 0.55 7.82
C PRO A 39 13.26 -0.57 8.77
N ILE A 40 12.99 -1.81 8.35
CA ILE A 40 13.53 -3.01 9.00
C ILE A 40 14.88 -3.31 8.35
N ARG A 41 15.97 -3.22 9.11
CA ARG A 41 17.35 -3.39 8.61
C ARG A 41 17.57 -4.71 7.89
N ARG A 42 16.93 -5.79 8.36
CA ARG A 42 17.00 -7.09 7.70
C ARG A 42 16.51 -7.04 6.25
N ASP A 43 15.42 -6.33 5.99
CA ASP A 43 14.85 -6.24 4.66
C ASP A 43 15.69 -5.34 3.75
N LEU A 44 16.31 -4.28 4.31
CA LEU A 44 17.28 -3.48 3.59
C LEU A 44 18.53 -4.31 3.23
N LEU A 45 19.05 -5.09 4.17
CA LEU A 45 20.23 -5.94 3.95
C LEU A 45 19.95 -6.99 2.86
N ARG A 46 18.80 -7.65 2.91
CA ARG A 46 18.38 -8.63 1.89
C ARG A 46 18.19 -8.00 0.52
N GLY A 47 17.58 -6.80 0.48
CA GLY A 47 17.43 -6.03 -0.74
C GLY A 47 18.78 -5.67 -1.36
N MET A 48 19.75 -5.24 -0.54
CA MET A 48 21.12 -4.99 -0.98
C MET A 48 21.81 -6.26 -1.49
N ALA A 49 21.78 -7.35 -0.72
CA ALA A 49 22.41 -8.61 -1.10
C ALA A 49 21.84 -9.16 -2.42
N GLY A 50 20.49 -9.15 -2.55
CA GLY A 50 19.82 -9.54 -3.79
C GLY A 50 20.17 -8.62 -4.95
N GLY A 51 20.24 -7.30 -4.72
CA GLY A 51 20.67 -6.34 -5.73
C GLY A 51 22.09 -6.60 -6.23
N TYR A 52 23.03 -6.89 -5.33
CA TYR A 52 24.41 -7.25 -5.73
C TYR A 52 24.47 -8.59 -6.48
N ALA A 53 23.70 -9.58 -6.07
CA ALA A 53 23.62 -10.85 -6.80
C ALA A 53 23.08 -10.66 -8.23
N VAL A 54 22.05 -9.84 -8.40
CA VAL A 54 21.50 -9.51 -9.72
C VAL A 54 22.50 -8.70 -10.55
N ASN A 55 23.21 -7.73 -9.97
CA ASN A 55 24.25 -6.95 -10.67
C ASN A 55 25.46 -7.81 -11.05
N PHE A 56 25.72 -8.92 -10.33
CA PHE A 56 26.75 -9.87 -10.72
C PHE A 56 26.34 -10.69 -11.95
N LEU A 57 25.03 -10.98 -12.09
CA LEU A 57 24.50 -11.81 -13.19
C LEU A 57 24.09 -10.98 -14.42
N LEU A 58 23.62 -9.74 -14.22
CA LEU A 58 23.04 -8.90 -15.26
C LEU A 58 23.78 -7.57 -15.39
N PRO A 59 24.02 -7.07 -16.62
CA PRO A 59 24.63 -5.76 -16.87
C PRO A 59 23.70 -4.60 -16.50
N PHE A 60 24.20 -3.36 -16.64
CA PHE A 60 23.44 -2.09 -16.52
C PHE A 60 22.81 -1.82 -15.13
N HIS A 61 23.39 -2.34 -14.04
CA HIS A 61 22.91 -2.10 -12.67
C HIS A 61 21.44 -2.46 -12.42
N VAL A 62 20.90 -3.45 -13.13
CA VAL A 62 19.52 -3.95 -12.97
C VAL A 62 19.23 -4.39 -11.53
N GLY A 63 20.25 -4.78 -10.78
CA GLY A 63 20.12 -5.13 -9.36
C GLY A 63 19.72 -3.95 -8.47
N ASP A 64 19.94 -2.70 -8.88
CA ASP A 64 19.42 -1.55 -8.13
C ASP A 64 17.91 -1.44 -8.26
N LEU A 65 17.35 -1.79 -9.41
CA LEU A 65 15.91 -1.91 -9.60
C LEU A 65 15.36 -3.07 -8.74
N PHE A 66 16.03 -4.23 -8.74
CA PHE A 66 15.66 -5.34 -7.85
C PHE A 66 15.67 -4.90 -6.38
N ARG A 67 16.73 -4.21 -5.92
CA ARG A 67 16.83 -3.65 -4.57
C ARG A 67 15.64 -2.76 -4.24
N ALA A 68 15.25 -1.86 -5.14
CA ALA A 68 14.12 -0.97 -4.98
C ALA A 68 12.78 -1.72 -4.92
N VAL A 69 12.55 -2.67 -5.83
CA VAL A 69 11.31 -3.48 -5.85
C VAL A 69 11.20 -4.37 -4.63
N TYR A 70 12.30 -5.05 -4.24
CA TYR A 70 12.29 -5.95 -3.07
C TYR A 70 11.99 -5.20 -1.77
N THR A 71 12.63 -4.05 -1.56
CA THR A 71 12.45 -3.26 -0.33
C THR A 71 11.16 -2.48 -0.37
N GLY A 72 10.78 -1.88 -1.51
CA GLY A 72 9.58 -1.08 -1.65
C GLY A 72 8.29 -1.86 -1.43
N ARG A 73 8.26 -3.15 -1.80
CA ARG A 73 7.13 -4.04 -1.46
C ARG A 73 6.95 -4.28 0.04
N ARG A 74 7.95 -3.94 0.87
CA ARG A 74 7.95 -4.09 2.34
C ARG A 74 7.92 -2.75 3.06
N MET A 75 7.90 -1.67 2.32
CA MET A 75 7.83 -0.29 2.80
C MET A 75 6.41 0.26 2.65
N GLN A 76 6.00 1.13 3.56
CA GLN A 76 4.71 1.81 3.50
C GLN A 76 4.61 2.74 2.29
N ASN A 77 5.72 3.39 1.92
CA ASN A 77 5.78 4.33 0.80
C ASN A 77 5.97 3.66 -0.57
N GLY A 78 6.06 2.34 -0.64
CA GLY A 78 6.07 1.58 -1.88
C GLY A 78 7.38 1.63 -2.68
N THR A 79 7.32 1.02 -3.89
CA THR A 79 8.48 0.83 -4.78
C THR A 79 9.01 2.14 -5.34
N GLY A 80 8.15 3.10 -5.65
CA GLY A 80 8.55 4.41 -6.19
C GLY A 80 9.44 5.18 -5.21
N PHE A 81 9.08 5.20 -3.93
CA PHE A 81 9.89 5.81 -2.88
C PHE A 81 11.22 5.05 -2.68
N ALA A 82 11.17 3.72 -2.61
CA ALA A 82 12.39 2.91 -2.47
C ALA A 82 13.37 3.16 -3.63
N LEU A 83 12.86 3.25 -4.88
CA LEU A 83 13.66 3.55 -6.06
C LEU A 83 14.28 4.95 -5.98
N ALA A 84 13.54 5.96 -5.53
CA ALA A 84 14.04 7.31 -5.33
C ALA A 84 15.23 7.34 -4.34
N THR A 85 15.12 6.60 -3.23
CA THR A 85 16.22 6.52 -2.24
C THR A 85 17.45 5.76 -2.77
N VAL A 86 17.25 4.74 -3.62
CA VAL A 86 18.35 4.02 -4.27
C VAL A 86 19.07 4.92 -5.29
N ILE A 87 18.32 5.68 -6.10
CA ILE A 87 18.89 6.64 -7.05
C ILE A 87 19.69 7.71 -6.31
N MET A 88 19.17 8.21 -5.17
CA MET A 88 19.89 9.15 -4.34
C MET A 88 21.21 8.57 -3.80
N ASP A 89 21.19 7.33 -3.32
CA ASP A 89 22.37 6.60 -2.85
C ASP A 89 23.43 6.50 -3.97
N ARG A 90 23.02 6.20 -5.20
CA ARG A 90 23.89 6.16 -6.38
C ARG A 90 24.41 7.53 -6.82
N PHE A 91 23.54 8.54 -6.79
CA PHE A 91 23.94 9.91 -7.10
C PHE A 91 25.11 10.37 -6.20
N LEU A 92 25.00 10.10 -4.89
CA LEU A 92 26.08 10.43 -3.96
C LEU A 92 27.36 9.62 -4.23
N ASP A 93 27.25 8.34 -4.61
CA ASP A 93 28.40 7.55 -4.98
C ASP A 93 29.14 8.19 -6.18
N VAL A 94 28.41 8.50 -7.26
CA VAL A 94 28.98 9.14 -8.45
C VAL A 94 29.64 10.46 -8.10
N TRP A 95 29.00 11.26 -7.25
CA TRP A 95 29.54 12.55 -6.84
C TRP A 95 30.85 12.42 -6.03
N VAL A 96 30.85 11.56 -5.00
CA VAL A 96 32.05 11.30 -4.17
C VAL A 96 33.19 10.75 -5.00
N VAL A 97 32.90 9.86 -5.93
CA VAL A 97 33.90 9.32 -6.86
C VAL A 97 34.51 10.38 -7.72
N ALA A 98 33.70 11.23 -8.33
CA ALA A 98 34.22 12.32 -9.16
C ALA A 98 35.16 13.23 -8.34
N LEU A 99 34.79 13.52 -7.07
CA LEU A 99 35.62 14.28 -6.14
C LEU A 99 36.92 13.56 -5.79
N LEU A 100 36.83 12.28 -5.41
CA LEU A 100 38.02 11.48 -5.06
C LEU A 100 38.95 11.33 -6.24
N PHE A 101 38.44 11.08 -7.43
CA PHE A 101 39.23 10.94 -8.64
C PHE A 101 39.89 12.26 -9.04
N GLY A 102 39.15 13.36 -8.94
CA GLY A 102 39.71 14.70 -9.16
C GLY A 102 40.83 15.04 -8.18
N ALA A 103 40.63 14.79 -6.89
CA ALA A 103 41.63 15.01 -5.85
C ALA A 103 42.87 14.11 -6.02
N PHE A 104 42.67 12.85 -6.39
CA PHE A 104 43.72 11.88 -6.64
C PHE A 104 44.61 12.28 -7.81
N ARG A 105 44.00 12.75 -8.90
CA ARG A 105 44.73 13.27 -10.06
C ARG A 105 45.49 14.58 -9.75
N LEU A 106 44.92 15.46 -8.94
CA LEU A 106 45.60 16.67 -8.46
C LEU A 106 46.84 16.36 -7.61
N ALA A 107 46.79 15.27 -6.83
CA ALA A 107 47.91 14.80 -6.01
C ALA A 107 49.04 14.14 -6.83
N GLY A 108 48.91 14.06 -8.16
CA GLY A 108 49.92 13.47 -9.03
C GLY A 108 50.03 11.95 -8.97
N LEU A 109 49.10 11.30 -8.35
CA LEU A 109 49.05 9.85 -8.19
C LEU A 109 48.43 9.24 -9.46
N GLY A 110 49.18 8.55 -10.31
CA GLY A 110 48.69 7.84 -11.50
C GLY A 110 49.35 8.14 -12.84
N GLY A 111 50.55 8.71 -12.85
CA GLY A 111 51.50 8.66 -14.00
C GLY A 111 51.16 9.40 -15.31
N ALA A 112 50.03 10.08 -15.41
CA ALA A 112 49.61 10.86 -16.60
C ALA A 112 49.64 12.37 -16.32
N PRO A 113 49.76 13.24 -17.36
CA PRO A 113 49.80 14.69 -17.16
C PRO A 113 48.56 15.19 -16.40
N VAL A 114 48.81 15.89 -15.30
CA VAL A 114 47.89 16.21 -14.19
C VAL A 114 46.74 17.15 -14.58
N GLY A 115 46.85 17.91 -15.68
CA GLY A 115 45.98 19.09 -15.86
C GLY A 115 44.54 18.81 -16.26
N ASP A 116 44.33 18.09 -17.34
CA ASP A 116 42.98 18.07 -17.99
C ASP A 116 41.99 17.07 -17.38
N ALA A 117 42.47 15.90 -16.97
CA ALA A 117 41.61 14.90 -16.33
C ALA A 117 41.14 15.35 -14.94
N ALA A 118 42.01 15.97 -14.14
CA ALA A 118 41.63 16.51 -12.83
C ALA A 118 40.57 17.61 -12.96
N ARG A 119 40.79 18.53 -13.93
CA ARG A 119 39.80 19.59 -14.22
C ARG A 119 38.48 19.02 -14.68
N PHE A 120 38.46 17.98 -15.52
CA PHE A 120 37.26 17.32 -15.97
C PHE A 120 36.44 16.76 -14.79
N TYR A 121 37.02 15.99 -13.89
CA TYR A 121 36.30 15.40 -12.76
C TYR A 121 35.83 16.42 -11.74
N LEU A 122 36.58 17.50 -11.51
CA LEU A 122 36.14 18.59 -10.64
C LEU A 122 34.98 19.39 -11.27
N LEU A 123 35.07 19.68 -12.58
CA LEU A 123 33.96 20.32 -13.31
C LEU A 123 32.73 19.43 -13.33
N PHE A 124 32.89 18.13 -13.52
CA PHE A 124 31.78 17.17 -13.47
C PHE A 124 31.14 17.13 -12.08
N SER A 125 31.93 17.16 -11.00
CA SER A 125 31.40 17.29 -9.63
C SER A 125 30.63 18.59 -9.41
N LEU A 126 31.12 19.70 -9.94
CA LEU A 126 30.44 20.99 -9.89
C LEU A 126 29.11 20.97 -10.68
N LEU A 127 29.12 20.35 -11.86
CA LEU A 127 27.88 20.17 -12.67
C LEU A 127 26.84 19.31 -11.94
N LEU A 128 27.27 18.24 -11.27
CA LEU A 128 26.36 17.42 -10.46
C LEU A 128 25.77 18.21 -9.28
N ALA A 129 26.58 19.02 -8.60
CA ALA A 129 26.12 19.89 -7.53
C ALA A 129 25.17 20.98 -8.04
N ALA A 130 25.46 21.58 -9.19
CA ALA A 130 24.61 22.55 -9.86
C ALA A 130 23.29 21.91 -10.31
N ALA A 131 23.32 20.70 -10.88
CA ALA A 131 22.12 19.94 -11.25
C ALA A 131 21.23 19.67 -10.02
N LEU A 132 21.83 19.28 -8.89
CA LEU A 132 21.10 19.10 -7.64
C LEU A 132 20.44 20.40 -7.17
N ALA A 133 21.21 21.51 -7.16
CA ALA A 133 20.69 22.82 -6.78
C ALA A 133 19.54 23.26 -7.71
N LEU A 134 19.66 22.98 -9.03
CA LEU A 134 18.64 23.29 -10.02
C LEU A 134 17.37 22.46 -9.80
N VAL A 135 17.48 21.17 -9.50
CA VAL A 135 16.33 20.31 -9.15
C VAL A 135 15.57 20.87 -7.94
N VAL A 136 16.32 21.31 -6.91
CA VAL A 136 15.72 21.91 -5.71
C VAL A 136 15.08 23.27 -6.01
N ALA A 137 15.73 24.10 -6.85
CA ALA A 137 15.22 25.44 -7.21
C ALA A 137 14.01 25.38 -8.14
N LEU A 138 14.01 24.46 -9.12
CA LEU A 138 12.94 24.31 -10.11
C LEU A 138 11.92 23.22 -9.74
N ARG A 139 11.89 22.80 -8.49
CA ARG A 139 11.05 21.68 -8.00
C ARG A 139 9.59 21.79 -8.43
N ASP A 140 9.01 22.99 -8.36
CA ASP A 140 7.61 23.23 -8.65
C ASP A 140 7.31 23.11 -10.17
N LEU A 141 8.24 23.56 -10.99
CA LEU A 141 8.20 23.36 -12.43
C LEU A 141 8.34 21.88 -12.78
N LEU A 142 9.29 21.19 -12.17
CA LEU A 142 9.52 19.75 -12.37
C LEU A 142 8.30 18.92 -11.98
N LYS A 143 7.64 19.25 -10.86
CA LYS A 143 6.39 18.59 -10.45
C LYS A 143 5.27 18.78 -11.46
N ARG A 144 5.12 19.98 -12.04
CA ARG A 144 4.13 20.25 -13.10
C ARG A 144 4.44 19.45 -14.36
N LEU A 145 5.71 19.39 -14.76
CA LEU A 145 6.15 18.60 -15.91
C LEU A 145 5.90 17.10 -15.67
N CYS A 146 6.24 16.58 -14.49
CA CYS A 146 5.95 15.20 -14.13
C CYS A 146 4.45 14.91 -14.18
N LEU A 147 3.60 15.81 -13.67
CA LEU A 147 2.14 15.64 -13.75
C LEU A 147 1.66 15.59 -15.20
N ALA A 148 2.15 16.50 -16.05
CA ALA A 148 1.79 16.54 -17.48
C ALA A 148 2.26 15.26 -18.21
N LEU A 149 3.49 14.81 -17.96
CA LEU A 149 4.01 13.58 -18.57
C LEU A 149 3.27 12.34 -18.09
N CYS A 150 3.04 12.23 -16.79
CA CYS A 150 2.34 11.07 -16.22
C CYS A 150 0.87 11.02 -16.63
N SER A 151 0.24 12.14 -16.99
CA SER A 151 -1.16 12.19 -17.43
C SER A 151 -1.41 11.46 -18.76
N ILE A 152 -0.37 11.16 -19.52
CA ILE A 152 -0.46 10.41 -20.81
C ILE A 152 -0.72 8.91 -20.54
N PHE A 153 -0.39 8.41 -19.36
CA PHE A 153 -0.49 7.00 -18.99
C PHE A 153 -1.83 6.67 -18.31
N ASN A 154 -2.13 5.37 -18.23
CA ASN A 154 -3.29 4.89 -17.48
C ASN A 154 -3.14 5.19 -15.97
N GLU A 155 -4.25 5.15 -15.22
CA GLU A 155 -4.33 5.56 -13.81
C GLU A 155 -3.27 4.89 -12.90
N THR A 156 -3.00 3.61 -13.12
CA THR A 156 -2.04 2.85 -12.28
C THR A 156 -0.60 3.31 -12.53
N ILE A 157 -0.19 3.39 -13.81
CA ILE A 157 1.16 3.83 -14.20
C ILE A 157 1.36 5.30 -13.85
N LYS A 158 0.33 6.13 -14.05
CA LYS A 158 0.34 7.55 -13.66
C LYS A 158 0.62 7.70 -12.17
N LEU A 159 -0.09 6.94 -11.33
CA LEU A 159 0.06 7.00 -9.88
C LEU A 159 1.48 6.60 -9.45
N ASP A 160 1.97 5.45 -9.90
CA ASP A 160 3.31 4.96 -9.58
C ASP A 160 4.39 5.93 -10.08
N GLY A 161 4.21 6.48 -11.28
CA GLY A 161 5.09 7.49 -11.85
C GLY A 161 5.12 8.79 -11.05
N LEU A 162 3.97 9.29 -10.59
CA LEU A 162 3.88 10.49 -9.75
C LEU A 162 4.51 10.25 -8.38
N ILE A 163 4.25 9.11 -7.74
CA ILE A 163 4.86 8.74 -6.46
C ILE A 163 6.38 8.71 -6.61
N PHE A 164 6.89 8.07 -7.67
CA PHE A 164 8.33 8.01 -7.95
C PHE A 164 8.94 9.40 -8.16
N CYS A 165 8.39 10.19 -9.09
CA CYS A 165 8.92 11.51 -9.44
C CYS A 165 8.92 12.46 -8.24
N TRP A 166 7.83 12.50 -7.49
CA TRP A 166 7.74 13.39 -6.33
C TRP A 166 8.57 12.91 -5.16
N SER A 167 8.66 11.59 -4.94
CA SER A 167 9.58 11.03 -3.95
C SER A 167 11.02 11.39 -4.29
N LEU A 168 11.41 11.31 -5.56
CA LEU A 168 12.76 11.66 -6.00
C LEU A 168 13.06 13.16 -5.75
N ILE A 169 12.20 14.06 -6.23
CA ILE A 169 12.37 15.52 -6.06
C ILE A 169 12.42 15.89 -4.57
N ASN A 170 11.55 15.31 -3.75
CA ASN A 170 11.49 15.60 -2.33
C ASN A 170 12.68 14.99 -1.56
N THR A 171 13.16 13.80 -1.94
CA THR A 171 14.34 13.19 -1.31
C THR A 171 15.58 14.09 -1.49
N PHE A 172 15.75 14.72 -2.65
CA PHE A 172 16.83 15.71 -2.86
C PHE A 172 16.70 16.94 -1.95
N LYS A 173 15.48 17.44 -1.75
CA LYS A 173 15.22 18.55 -0.86
C LYS A 173 15.45 18.20 0.61
N ASP A 174 14.99 17.04 1.02
CA ASP A 174 15.05 16.57 2.40
C ASP A 174 16.48 16.16 2.85
N LEU A 175 17.47 16.21 1.95
CA LEU A 175 18.89 16.11 2.33
C LEU A 175 19.27 17.07 3.46
N ARG A 176 18.59 18.23 3.56
CA ARG A 176 18.79 19.19 4.66
C ARG A 176 18.36 18.66 6.03
N ARG A 177 17.49 17.64 6.06
CA ARG A 177 16.97 17.03 7.30
C ARG A 177 17.84 15.88 7.80
N ILE A 178 18.73 15.39 6.96
CA ILE A 178 19.67 14.33 7.31
C ILE A 178 20.77 14.94 8.20
N ASN A 179 21.20 14.17 9.19
CA ASN A 179 22.41 14.53 9.91
C ASN A 179 23.62 14.42 8.97
N PHE A 180 23.96 15.57 8.38
CA PHE A 180 25.00 15.66 7.34
C PHE A 180 26.35 15.12 7.83
N GLY A 181 26.74 15.41 9.08
CA GLY A 181 27.97 14.89 9.66
C GLY A 181 28.01 13.36 9.72
N ARG A 182 26.89 12.75 10.12
CA ARG A 182 26.76 11.28 10.17
C ARG A 182 26.73 10.65 8.78
N MET A 183 26.09 11.31 7.82
CA MET A 183 26.06 10.88 6.42
C MET A 183 27.46 10.93 5.82
N LEU A 184 28.19 12.04 6.04
CA LEU A 184 29.57 12.22 5.56
C LEU A 184 30.49 11.19 6.20
N LEU A 185 30.37 10.96 7.52
CA LEU A 185 31.17 9.95 8.24
C LEU A 185 30.91 8.54 7.67
N ASN A 186 29.64 8.14 7.51
CA ASN A 186 29.30 6.82 6.94
C ASN A 186 29.83 6.69 5.50
N THR A 187 29.78 7.75 4.72
CA THR A 187 30.31 7.77 3.36
C THR A 187 31.85 7.64 3.36
N ALA A 188 32.55 8.39 4.20
CA ALA A 188 33.99 8.31 4.32
C ALA A 188 34.46 6.93 4.78
N LEU A 189 33.82 6.37 5.84
CA LEU A 189 34.14 5.04 6.36
C LEU A 189 33.82 3.93 5.34
N MET A 190 32.74 4.06 4.59
CA MET A 190 32.40 3.15 3.50
C MET A 190 33.49 3.12 2.43
N TRP A 191 33.88 4.30 1.93
CA TRP A 191 34.90 4.39 0.90
C TRP A 191 36.29 3.99 1.39
N ALA A 192 36.66 4.34 2.63
CA ALA A 192 37.88 3.87 3.25
C ALA A 192 37.94 2.35 3.36
N ALA A 193 36.84 1.72 3.75
CA ALA A 193 36.71 0.26 3.83
C ALA A 193 36.83 -0.40 2.44
N TYR A 194 36.16 0.14 1.42
CA TYR A 194 36.28 -0.37 0.05
C TYR A 194 37.69 -0.22 -0.50
N LEU A 195 38.28 0.98 -0.41
CA LEU A 195 39.65 1.21 -0.88
C LEU A 195 40.69 0.32 -0.14
N GLY A 196 40.53 0.19 1.19
CA GLY A 196 41.35 -0.72 1.98
C GLY A 196 41.20 -2.18 1.57
N SER A 197 39.97 -2.60 1.28
CA SER A 197 39.67 -3.94 0.77
C SER A 197 40.39 -4.22 -0.55
N TYR A 198 40.35 -3.28 -1.50
CA TYR A 198 41.02 -3.43 -2.78
C TYR A 198 42.56 -3.47 -2.63
N ALA A 199 43.10 -2.62 -1.76
CA ALA A 199 44.54 -2.64 -1.47
C ALA A 199 44.98 -4.01 -0.90
N LEU A 200 44.19 -4.58 0.04
CA LEU A 200 44.49 -5.92 0.57
C LEU A 200 44.31 -7.02 -0.46
N LEU A 201 43.30 -6.94 -1.32
CA LEU A 201 43.12 -7.87 -2.43
C LEU A 201 44.35 -7.84 -3.37
N GLY A 202 44.82 -6.63 -3.73
CA GLY A 202 46.02 -6.45 -4.55
C GLY A 202 47.28 -7.10 -3.93
N LEU A 203 47.47 -6.92 -2.61
CA LEU A 203 48.57 -7.59 -1.89
C LEU A 203 48.41 -9.12 -1.91
N GLY A 204 47.18 -9.63 -1.77
CA GLY A 204 46.87 -11.06 -1.84
C GLY A 204 47.16 -11.65 -3.22
N VAL A 205 46.80 -10.93 -4.30
CA VAL A 205 47.10 -11.33 -5.68
C VAL A 205 48.57 -11.34 -5.95
N THR A 206 49.31 -10.29 -5.50
CA THR A 206 50.76 -10.21 -5.64
C THR A 206 51.49 -11.35 -4.90
N ALA A 207 51.02 -11.75 -3.73
CA ALA A 207 51.63 -12.83 -2.96
C ALA A 207 51.48 -14.22 -3.62
N ILE A 208 50.41 -14.43 -4.44
CA ILE A 208 50.23 -15.67 -5.22
C ILE A 208 50.97 -15.62 -6.56
N GLY A 209 50.99 -14.47 -7.22
CA GLY A 209 51.41 -14.35 -8.63
C GLY A 209 52.91 -14.27 -8.86
N GLY A 210 53.72 -13.96 -7.87
CA GLY A 210 55.20 -13.84 -7.98
C GLY A 210 55.67 -12.78 -8.97
N ALA A 211 54.81 -12.03 -9.63
CA ALA A 211 55.10 -11.02 -10.63
C ALA A 211 54.53 -9.65 -10.23
N ARG A 212 55.26 -8.61 -10.61
CA ARG A 212 54.97 -7.18 -10.41
C ARG A 212 53.68 -6.66 -11.07
N GLU A 213 52.59 -7.37 -10.96
CA GLU A 213 51.29 -6.83 -11.33
C GLU A 213 50.80 -5.95 -10.17
N THR A 214 51.25 -4.72 -10.17
CA THR A 214 50.64 -3.67 -9.37
C THR A 214 49.22 -3.49 -9.85
N PHE A 215 48.26 -3.96 -9.06
CA PHE A 215 46.88 -3.43 -9.11
C PHE A 215 47.02 -1.94 -8.80
N GLY A 216 47.16 -1.14 -9.85
CA GLY A 216 47.22 0.29 -9.70
C GLY A 216 45.87 0.78 -9.14
N LEU A 217 45.90 1.84 -8.34
CA LEU A 217 44.70 2.49 -7.84
C LEU A 217 43.74 2.92 -8.98
N VAL A 218 44.25 3.08 -10.19
CA VAL A 218 43.53 3.45 -11.40
C VAL A 218 42.69 2.25 -11.90
N GLU A 219 43.23 1.05 -11.95
CA GLU A 219 42.52 -0.17 -12.33
C GLU A 219 41.44 -0.51 -11.28
N VAL A 220 41.76 -0.27 -10.00
CA VAL A 220 40.76 -0.39 -8.91
C VAL A 220 39.63 0.59 -9.11
N PHE A 221 39.88 1.83 -9.50
CA PHE A 221 38.82 2.80 -9.81
C PHE A 221 38.00 2.40 -11.04
N HIS A 222 38.64 1.92 -12.10
CA HIS A 222 37.94 1.44 -13.29
C HIS A 222 37.02 0.24 -12.97
N MET A 223 37.50 -0.70 -12.12
CA MET A 223 36.68 -1.83 -11.63
C MET A 223 35.51 -1.38 -10.75
N LEU A 224 35.69 -0.36 -9.89
CA LEU A 224 34.67 0.16 -8.99
C LEU A 224 33.49 0.80 -9.73
N PHE A 225 33.75 1.43 -10.86
CA PHE A 225 32.80 2.32 -11.51
C PHE A 225 32.20 1.74 -12.79
N GLY A 226 32.61 0.52 -13.18
CA GLY A 226 32.07 -0.12 -14.36
C GLY A 226 32.20 0.72 -15.63
N LEU A 227 33.24 1.58 -15.68
CA LEU A 227 33.59 2.33 -16.90
C LEU A 227 34.14 1.40 -17.97
N ASP A 228 34.75 0.30 -17.55
CA ASP A 228 34.95 -0.87 -18.40
C ASP A 228 33.92 -1.90 -17.93
N SER A 229 33.10 -2.39 -18.82
CA SER A 229 32.06 -3.40 -18.60
C SER A 229 32.49 -4.43 -17.54
N VAL A 230 32.12 -4.15 -16.26
CA VAL A 230 32.24 -5.10 -15.15
C VAL A 230 31.09 -6.07 -15.26
N ASP A 231 30.96 -6.61 -16.41
CA ASP A 231 30.13 -7.73 -16.73
C ASP A 231 30.68 -8.99 -16.04
N VAL A 232 29.96 -10.07 -16.10
CA VAL A 232 30.43 -11.45 -16.05
C VAL A 232 31.90 -11.60 -16.46
N THR A 233 32.44 -10.60 -17.09
CA THR A 233 33.79 -10.21 -17.44
C THR A 233 34.68 -9.73 -16.29
N SER A 234 34.22 -9.55 -15.06
CA SER A 234 35.19 -9.46 -13.95
C SER A 234 36.00 -10.74 -13.84
N LEU A 235 35.46 -11.87 -14.21
CA LEU A 235 36.20 -13.09 -14.54
C LEU A 235 36.95 -12.95 -15.87
N GLY A 236 36.50 -12.18 -16.83
CA GLY A 236 37.13 -11.88 -18.10
C GLY A 236 38.20 -10.80 -18.01
N ILE A 237 38.03 -9.78 -17.17
CA ILE A 237 39.08 -8.77 -16.85
C ILE A 237 40.25 -9.45 -16.15
N ALA A 238 39.97 -10.39 -15.23
CA ALA A 238 41.00 -11.26 -14.71
C ALA A 238 41.70 -12.07 -15.84
N GLY A 239 41.00 -12.36 -16.95
CA GLY A 239 41.58 -12.96 -18.16
C GLY A 239 42.43 -12.01 -19.01
N GLY A 240 42.03 -10.73 -19.10
CA GLY A 240 42.74 -9.67 -19.83
C GLY A 240 43.98 -9.17 -19.12
N LEU A 241 44.09 -9.28 -17.81
CA LEU A 241 45.23 -8.85 -16.99
C LEU A 241 46.35 -9.91 -16.89
N GLY A 242 46.25 -11.06 -17.58
CA GLY A 242 47.27 -12.13 -17.50
C GLY A 242 47.38 -12.85 -16.16
N LEU A 243 46.37 -12.72 -15.30
CA LEU A 243 46.35 -13.31 -13.96
C LEU A 243 46.39 -14.85 -13.97
N SER A 244 47.18 -15.41 -13.06
CA SER A 244 47.21 -16.86 -12.84
C SER A 244 45.84 -17.42 -12.42
N ALA A 245 45.60 -18.72 -12.65
CA ALA A 245 44.35 -19.37 -12.24
C ALA A 245 44.07 -19.20 -10.74
N ALA A 246 45.08 -19.23 -9.89
CA ALA A 246 44.97 -19.03 -8.46
C ALA A 246 44.55 -17.58 -8.11
N ALA A 247 45.08 -16.59 -8.80
CA ALA A 247 44.70 -15.17 -8.62
C ALA A 247 43.23 -14.94 -9.07
N ARG A 248 42.80 -15.56 -10.17
CA ARG A 248 41.38 -15.51 -10.62
C ARG A 248 40.41 -16.09 -9.59
N LEU A 249 40.78 -17.24 -8.99
CA LEU A 249 39.99 -17.84 -7.91
C LEU A 249 39.93 -16.94 -6.68
N LEU A 250 41.01 -16.24 -6.34
CA LEU A 250 41.06 -15.30 -5.22
C LEU A 250 40.08 -14.11 -5.46
N VAL A 251 40.12 -13.54 -6.66
CA VAL A 251 39.21 -12.43 -7.05
C VAL A 251 37.74 -12.92 -7.06
N ALA A 252 37.47 -14.10 -7.61
CA ALA A 252 36.12 -14.69 -7.59
C ALA A 252 35.62 -14.94 -6.15
N ALA A 253 36.50 -15.46 -5.28
CA ALA A 253 36.18 -15.64 -3.87
C ALA A 253 35.88 -14.31 -3.15
N TRP A 254 36.64 -13.26 -3.48
CA TRP A 254 36.42 -11.92 -2.94
C TRP A 254 35.06 -11.33 -3.30
N PHE A 255 34.51 -11.62 -4.49
CA PHE A 255 33.15 -11.24 -4.87
C PHE A 255 32.07 -12.09 -4.19
N LEU A 256 32.27 -13.40 -4.15
CA LEU A 256 31.24 -14.35 -3.72
C LEU A 256 31.11 -14.46 -2.19
N LEU A 257 32.22 -14.37 -1.45
CA LEU A 257 32.20 -14.54 0.00
C LEU A 257 31.40 -13.46 0.75
N PRO A 258 31.53 -12.14 0.43
CA PRO A 258 30.70 -11.12 1.04
C PRO A 258 29.23 -11.31 0.74
N LEU A 259 28.89 -11.69 -0.50
CA LEU A 259 27.52 -11.98 -0.91
C LEU A 259 26.93 -13.15 -0.13
N ALA A 260 27.66 -14.26 -0.04
CA ALA A 260 27.27 -15.42 0.76
C ALA A 260 27.08 -15.08 2.25
N ALA A 261 28.00 -14.27 2.82
CA ALA A 261 27.89 -13.81 4.21
C ALA A 261 26.65 -12.93 4.44
N MET A 262 26.29 -12.05 3.50
CA MET A 262 25.08 -11.25 3.61
C MET A 262 23.80 -12.11 3.55
N PHE A 263 23.78 -13.17 2.73
CA PHE A 263 22.66 -14.12 2.69
C PHE A 263 22.61 -15.05 3.91
N ALA A 264 23.75 -15.28 4.58
CA ALA A 264 23.82 -16.07 5.82
C ALA A 264 23.34 -15.29 7.07
N ALA A 265 22.94 -14.03 6.94
CA ALA A 265 22.41 -13.23 8.06
C ALA A 265 21.32 -13.93 8.92
N PRO A 266 20.47 -14.83 8.39
CA PRO A 266 19.54 -15.63 9.22
C PRO A 266 20.22 -16.58 10.21
N LEU A 267 21.47 -16.93 9.99
CA LEU A 267 22.26 -17.81 10.86
C LEU A 267 22.97 -17.07 12.01
N LEU A 268 22.82 -15.74 12.08
CA LEU A 268 23.40 -14.93 13.15
C LEU A 268 22.74 -15.23 14.50
N PRO A 269 23.49 -15.04 15.62
CA PRO A 269 22.96 -15.15 16.98
C PRO A 269 21.71 -14.30 17.18
N ASP A 270 20.79 -14.75 18.04
CA ASP A 270 19.48 -14.13 18.24
C ASP A 270 19.56 -12.65 18.65
N THR A 271 20.56 -12.26 19.41
CA THR A 271 20.79 -10.86 19.81
C THR A 271 21.09 -9.94 18.63
N LEU A 272 21.92 -10.40 17.68
CA LEU A 272 22.19 -9.65 16.43
C LEU A 272 20.97 -9.70 15.50
N ARG A 273 20.31 -10.83 15.42
CA ARG A 273 19.08 -11.00 14.64
C ARG A 273 17.97 -10.07 15.14
N ALA A 274 17.81 -9.93 16.44
CA ALA A 274 16.86 -9.00 17.05
C ALA A 274 17.15 -7.53 16.65
N ARG A 275 18.43 -7.11 16.64
CA ARG A 275 18.81 -5.79 16.18
C ARG A 275 18.55 -5.55 14.69
N LEU A 276 18.69 -6.56 13.85
CA LEU A 276 18.36 -6.47 12.41
C LEU A 276 16.85 -6.44 12.15
N ASN A 277 16.07 -7.09 13.02
CA ASN A 277 14.61 -7.14 12.93
C ASN A 277 13.94 -5.91 13.55
N SER A 278 14.64 -5.15 14.41
CA SER A 278 14.08 -3.93 15.00
C SER A 278 13.87 -2.85 13.94
N ALA A 279 12.70 -2.21 13.99
CA ALA A 279 12.47 -1.03 13.17
C ALA A 279 13.28 0.15 13.71
N ALA A 280 13.96 0.88 12.81
CA ALA A 280 14.66 2.09 13.19
C ALA A 280 13.66 3.21 13.52
N PRO A 281 13.93 4.08 14.53
CA PRO A 281 13.06 5.21 14.83
C PRO A 281 13.03 6.19 13.64
N VAL A 282 11.85 6.76 13.36
CA VAL A 282 11.70 7.83 12.37
C VAL A 282 12.41 9.09 12.87
N THR A 283 13.19 9.71 12.01
CA THR A 283 13.77 11.03 12.30
C THR A 283 12.70 12.07 11.97
N GLN A 284 11.95 12.55 12.96
CA GLN A 284 10.96 13.60 12.74
C GLN A 284 11.67 14.88 12.31
N GLY A 285 11.42 15.32 11.09
CA GLY A 285 11.67 16.70 10.67
C GLY A 285 10.66 17.64 11.32
N LYS A 286 11.00 18.91 11.50
CA LYS A 286 10.04 19.92 11.95
C LYS A 286 8.88 19.97 10.95
N PRO A 287 7.63 19.83 11.38
CA PRO A 287 6.50 20.01 10.49
C PRO A 287 6.45 21.48 10.06
N GLY A 288 6.21 21.79 8.81
CA GLY A 288 5.64 23.05 8.43
C GLY A 288 6.38 23.96 7.47
N GLU A 289 7.59 23.63 6.95
CA GLU A 289 8.26 24.58 6.01
C GLU A 289 8.08 24.28 4.52
N ASP A 290 7.43 23.18 4.16
CA ASP A 290 7.36 22.73 2.80
C ASP A 290 5.93 22.62 2.28
N ASN A 291 5.44 23.71 1.74
CA ASN A 291 4.21 23.73 0.95
C ASN A 291 4.39 22.87 -0.31
N TYR A 292 3.94 21.62 -0.26
CA TYR A 292 3.78 20.83 -1.48
C TYR A 292 2.69 21.48 -2.33
N LEU A 293 2.98 21.61 -3.62
CA LEU A 293 1.96 22.03 -4.56
C LEU A 293 0.83 21.02 -4.50
N ASN A 294 -0.27 21.44 -3.96
CA ASN A 294 -1.53 20.76 -4.07
C ASN A 294 -1.88 20.60 -5.57
N LEU A 295 -2.53 19.54 -5.97
CA LEU A 295 -2.99 19.37 -7.36
C LEU A 295 -3.88 20.53 -7.81
N LEU A 296 -4.64 21.13 -6.89
CA LEU A 296 -5.55 22.24 -7.18
C LEU A 296 -4.91 23.43 -7.93
N PRO A 297 -3.71 23.93 -7.57
CA PRO A 297 -3.04 24.97 -8.35
C PRO A 297 -2.52 24.50 -9.71
N GLN A 298 -2.46 23.17 -9.93
CA GLN A 298 -1.95 22.55 -11.16
C GLN A 298 -3.08 22.13 -12.10
N VAL A 299 -4.33 22.14 -11.62
CA VAL A 299 -5.53 21.91 -12.44
C VAL A 299 -5.79 23.17 -13.26
N ASP A 300 -6.11 23.00 -14.57
CA ASP A 300 -6.52 24.12 -15.40
C ASP A 300 -7.62 24.92 -14.69
N PRO A 301 -7.55 26.27 -14.68
CA PRO A 301 -8.56 27.10 -14.05
C PRO A 301 -10.00 26.78 -14.50
N ARG A 302 -10.18 26.27 -15.73
CA ARG A 302 -11.49 25.86 -16.26
C ARG A 302 -12.03 24.58 -15.63
N ASP A 303 -11.13 23.69 -15.15
CA ASP A 303 -11.48 22.39 -14.58
C ASP A 303 -11.50 22.41 -13.05
N ARG A 304 -11.07 23.52 -12.41
CA ARG A 304 -11.02 23.64 -10.95
C ARG A 304 -12.38 23.47 -10.28
N ASP A 305 -13.43 24.03 -10.88
CA ASP A 305 -14.79 23.87 -10.37
C ASP A 305 -15.27 22.42 -10.45
N ALA A 306 -14.94 21.69 -11.53
CA ALA A 306 -15.24 20.27 -11.68
C ALA A 306 -14.43 19.43 -10.68
N PHE A 307 -13.14 19.73 -10.53
CA PHE A 307 -12.26 19.09 -9.56
C PHE A 307 -12.77 19.29 -8.12
N LEU A 308 -13.07 20.52 -7.72
CA LEU A 308 -13.62 20.83 -6.40
C LEU A 308 -15.00 20.20 -6.19
N SER A 309 -15.83 20.19 -7.22
CA SER A 309 -17.15 19.57 -7.17
C SER A 309 -17.09 18.06 -6.92
N GLN A 310 -16.06 17.39 -7.41
CA GLN A 310 -15.81 15.98 -7.15
C GLN A 310 -15.53 15.72 -5.66
N TYR A 311 -14.76 16.59 -5.01
CA TYR A 311 -14.40 16.44 -3.59
C TYR A 311 -15.49 16.93 -2.64
N PHE A 312 -16.22 17.97 -3.02
CA PHE A 312 -17.26 18.57 -2.17
C PHE A 312 -18.66 18.06 -2.45
N SER A 313 -18.82 16.98 -3.22
CA SER A 313 -20.13 16.40 -3.53
C SER A 313 -21.21 17.45 -3.81
N LEU A 314 -20.98 18.32 -4.80
CA LEU A 314 -21.96 19.25 -5.39
C LEU A 314 -22.77 20.18 -4.44
N GLN A 315 -22.72 20.02 -3.13
CA GLN A 315 -23.69 20.61 -2.23
C GLN A 315 -23.20 21.80 -1.42
N ASN A 316 -21.89 22.06 -1.30
CA ASN A 316 -21.48 23.14 -0.40
C ASN A 316 -20.14 23.79 -0.78
N LYS A 317 -20.20 24.82 -1.61
CA LYS A 317 -19.04 25.70 -1.90
C LYS A 317 -18.47 26.37 -0.63
N SER A 318 -19.23 26.39 0.48
CA SER A 318 -18.80 26.95 1.76
C SER A 318 -17.64 26.20 2.43
N TYR A 319 -17.33 25.00 2.00
CA TYR A 319 -16.23 24.22 2.55
C TYR A 319 -14.92 24.33 1.77
N VAL A 320 -14.84 25.19 0.75
CA VAL A 320 -13.62 25.35 -0.07
C VAL A 320 -12.46 25.83 0.77
N ASP A 321 -12.68 26.80 1.64
CA ASP A 321 -11.63 27.35 2.51
C ASP A 321 -11.14 26.29 3.50
N GLN A 322 -12.04 25.54 4.11
CA GLN A 322 -11.69 24.42 5.00
C GLN A 322 -10.93 23.31 4.24
N PHE A 323 -11.34 23.01 3.00
CA PHE A 323 -10.61 22.07 2.15
C PHE A 323 -9.17 22.54 1.88
N ILE A 324 -8.99 23.81 1.54
CA ILE A 324 -7.67 24.41 1.31
C ILE A 324 -6.84 24.34 2.59
N GLU A 325 -7.43 24.69 3.72
CA GLU A 325 -6.75 24.70 5.02
C GLU A 325 -6.23 23.31 5.42
N ILE A 326 -7.05 22.28 5.33
CA ILE A 326 -6.63 20.91 5.69
C ILE A 326 -5.68 20.28 4.67
N ASN A 327 -5.62 20.78 3.44
CA ASN A 327 -4.86 20.15 2.35
C ASN A 327 -3.72 21.03 1.80
N HIS A 328 -3.42 22.18 2.40
CA HIS A 328 -2.42 23.11 1.89
C HIS A 328 -0.99 22.56 1.85
N ASP A 329 -0.67 21.60 2.74
CA ASP A 329 0.65 20.99 2.91
C ASP A 329 0.80 19.62 2.22
N ILE A 330 -0.20 19.17 1.49
CA ILE A 330 -0.21 17.87 0.83
C ILE A 330 -0.30 17.99 -0.69
N THR A 331 0.07 16.91 -1.36
CA THR A 331 -0.18 16.69 -2.78
C THR A 331 -1.19 15.57 -2.94
N ILE A 332 -2.31 15.85 -3.59
CA ILE A 332 -3.35 14.88 -3.87
C ILE A 332 -2.92 14.08 -5.11
N LEU A 333 -2.80 12.76 -4.99
CA LEU A 333 -2.38 11.87 -6.06
C LEU A 333 -3.59 11.26 -6.78
N GLN A 334 -4.60 10.83 -6.02
CA GLN A 334 -5.78 10.17 -6.56
C GLN A 334 -6.97 10.32 -5.60
N ASP A 335 -8.17 10.41 -6.17
CA ASP A 335 -9.45 10.37 -5.44
C ASP A 335 -10.00 8.93 -5.44
N TYR A 336 -10.35 8.45 -4.26
CA TYR A 336 -11.00 7.16 -4.04
C TYR A 336 -12.44 7.30 -3.52
N SER A 337 -13.01 8.49 -3.61
CA SER A 337 -14.36 8.79 -3.09
C SER A 337 -15.45 8.18 -3.95
N ALA A 338 -15.62 6.88 -3.91
CA ALA A 338 -16.62 6.13 -4.69
C ALA A 338 -18.09 6.49 -4.34
N GLY A 339 -18.40 7.79 -4.23
CA GLY A 339 -19.72 8.32 -3.94
C GLY A 339 -20.11 8.30 -2.46
N SER A 340 -19.17 8.08 -1.54
CA SER A 340 -19.38 8.23 -0.09
C SER A 340 -19.60 9.71 0.28
N ASN A 341 -20.16 9.99 1.45
CA ASN A 341 -20.29 11.35 1.95
C ASN A 341 -18.96 11.89 2.48
N ALA A 342 -18.08 11.02 2.95
CA ALA A 342 -16.69 11.35 3.25
C ALA A 342 -15.81 11.14 2.02
N THR A 343 -14.89 12.05 1.80
CA THR A 343 -13.91 11.98 0.71
C THR A 343 -12.67 11.23 1.18
N THR A 344 -12.21 10.26 0.39
CA THR A 344 -10.95 9.54 0.62
C THR A 344 -10.00 9.80 -0.54
N MET A 345 -8.81 10.30 -0.23
CA MET A 345 -7.78 10.63 -1.22
C MET A 345 -6.47 9.93 -0.90
N LEU A 346 -5.75 9.50 -1.93
CA LEU A 346 -4.34 9.16 -1.81
C LEU A 346 -3.52 10.44 -1.91
N CYS A 347 -2.71 10.69 -0.92
CA CYS A 347 -1.96 11.93 -0.77
C CYS A 347 -0.47 11.65 -0.52
N MET A 348 0.34 12.66 -0.78
CA MET A 348 1.75 12.67 -0.43
C MET A 348 2.12 13.98 0.27
N ALA A 349 2.84 13.87 1.37
CA ALA A 349 3.48 14.99 2.05
C ALA A 349 4.87 14.54 2.52
N GLN A 350 5.90 15.36 2.28
CA GLN A 350 7.26 15.10 2.74
C GLN A 350 7.78 13.69 2.40
N ASN A 351 7.47 13.18 1.20
CA ASN A 351 7.77 11.82 0.72
C ASN A 351 7.07 10.67 1.47
N VAL A 352 6.09 10.96 2.31
CA VAL A 352 5.21 9.96 2.92
C VAL A 352 3.92 9.92 2.12
N THR A 353 3.57 8.74 1.62
CA THR A 353 2.28 8.48 0.98
C THR A 353 1.30 7.96 2.01
N PHE A 354 0.08 8.47 1.99
CA PHE A 354 -0.98 8.11 2.94
C PHE A 354 -2.35 8.32 2.31
N TYR A 355 -3.37 7.68 2.87
CA TYR A 355 -4.75 8.00 2.56
C TYR A 355 -5.25 9.08 3.52
N ARG A 356 -5.83 10.16 2.99
CA ARG A 356 -6.57 11.15 3.77
C ARG A 356 -8.06 10.93 3.60
N LYS A 357 -8.77 10.79 4.71
CA LYS A 357 -10.23 10.79 4.74
C LYS A 357 -10.72 12.02 5.48
N TYR A 358 -11.68 12.74 4.89
CA TYR A 358 -12.24 13.95 5.50
C TYR A 358 -13.71 14.12 5.13
N ALA A 359 -14.42 14.86 5.97
CA ALA A 359 -15.80 15.26 5.74
C ALA A 359 -16.11 16.57 6.48
N PHE A 360 -17.16 17.26 6.05
CA PHE A 360 -17.59 18.53 6.61
C PHE A 360 -19.05 18.45 7.09
N GLY A 361 -19.42 19.36 8.01
CA GLY A 361 -20.77 19.46 8.57
C GLY A 361 -21.20 18.16 9.24
N ALA A 362 -22.45 17.77 9.09
CA ALA A 362 -23.01 16.56 9.69
C ALA A 362 -22.30 15.25 9.28
N ASP A 363 -21.66 15.23 8.10
CA ASP A 363 -20.83 14.08 7.69
C ASP A 363 -19.46 14.12 8.38
N GLY A 364 -18.96 15.33 8.74
CA GLY A 364 -17.79 15.52 9.60
C GLY A 364 -18.00 14.94 10.99
N ASP A 365 -19.17 15.16 11.60
CA ASP A 365 -19.52 14.59 12.90
C ASP A 365 -19.54 13.06 12.86
N LYS A 366 -20.13 12.47 11.83
CA LYS A 366 -20.12 11.01 11.63
C LYS A 366 -18.71 10.46 11.43
N LEU A 367 -17.86 11.22 10.73
CA LEU A 367 -16.46 10.82 10.53
C LEU A 367 -15.67 10.91 11.86
N ALA A 368 -16.00 11.86 12.72
CA ALA A 368 -15.43 11.96 14.07
C ALA A 368 -15.82 10.76 14.94
N ASP A 369 -17.08 10.32 14.90
CA ASP A 369 -17.54 9.10 15.58
C ASP A 369 -16.81 7.86 15.05
N GLN A 370 -16.61 7.76 13.73
CA GLN A 370 -15.85 6.69 13.10
C GLN A 370 -14.40 6.68 13.59
N LEU A 371 -13.75 7.84 13.64
CA LEU A 371 -12.39 8.01 14.15
C LEU A 371 -12.30 7.61 15.63
N ALA A 372 -13.27 8.01 16.44
CA ALA A 372 -13.34 7.64 17.86
C ALA A 372 -13.48 6.12 18.03
N TRP A 373 -14.28 5.46 17.19
CA TRP A 373 -14.39 3.98 17.18
C TRP A 373 -13.06 3.32 16.82
N LEU A 374 -12.35 3.81 15.78
CA LEU A 374 -11.04 3.31 15.37
C LEU A 374 -10.02 3.42 16.51
N ARG A 375 -9.96 4.58 17.18
CA ARG A 375 -9.04 4.83 18.30
C ARG A 375 -9.33 3.94 19.51
N ARG A 376 -10.61 3.74 19.83
CA ARG A 376 -11.03 2.88 20.94
C ARG A 376 -10.63 1.41 20.73
N ASN A 377 -10.60 0.97 19.48
CA ASN A 377 -10.38 -0.43 19.12
C ASN A 377 -8.97 -0.73 18.55
N GLU A 378 -8.09 0.27 18.36
CA GLU A 378 -6.78 0.10 17.72
C GLU A 378 -5.84 -0.91 18.44
N HIS A 379 -6.04 -1.14 19.74
CA HIS A 379 -5.25 -2.10 20.52
C HIS A 379 -5.85 -3.51 20.53
N ARG A 380 -7.10 -3.66 20.09
CA ARG A 380 -7.83 -4.92 20.12
C ARG A 380 -7.98 -5.57 18.75
N LEU A 381 -8.11 -4.75 17.72
CA LEU A 381 -8.39 -5.21 16.36
C LEU A 381 -7.27 -4.86 15.40
N PRO A 382 -7.03 -5.66 14.37
CA PRO A 382 -6.23 -5.27 13.22
C PRO A 382 -6.95 -4.17 12.44
N LEU A 383 -6.57 -2.91 12.69
CA LEU A 383 -7.13 -1.72 12.05
C LEU A 383 -6.08 -1.00 11.22
N CYS A 384 -6.52 -0.13 10.30
CA CYS A 384 -5.61 0.79 9.63
C CYS A 384 -4.90 1.68 10.65
N GLN A 385 -3.61 1.89 10.46
CA GLN A 385 -2.83 2.79 11.31
C GLN A 385 -3.21 4.23 11.01
N ILE A 386 -3.68 4.97 12.01
CA ILE A 386 -3.93 6.41 11.92
C ILE A 386 -2.63 7.17 12.21
N LEU A 387 -2.16 7.92 11.21
CA LEU A 387 -0.91 8.67 11.27
C LEU A 387 -1.10 10.06 11.86
N ARG A 388 -2.13 10.78 11.37
CA ARG A 388 -2.49 12.14 11.78
C ARG A 388 -4.00 12.26 11.80
N GLN A 389 -4.51 13.21 12.55
CA GLN A 389 -5.94 13.52 12.62
C GLN A 389 -6.16 14.97 13.02
N GLY A 390 -7.31 15.52 12.66
CA GLY A 390 -7.77 16.83 13.08
C GLY A 390 -9.28 16.89 13.10
N THR A 391 -9.82 17.62 14.09
CA THR A 391 -11.25 17.89 14.25
C THR A 391 -11.41 19.35 14.63
N GLY A 392 -12.40 20.05 14.07
CA GLY A 392 -12.72 21.43 14.41
C GLY A 392 -13.74 22.01 13.44
N ASP A 393 -14.58 22.93 13.92
CA ASP A 393 -15.56 23.74 13.15
C ASP A 393 -16.41 22.95 12.13
N GLY A 394 -16.90 21.76 12.54
CA GLY A 394 -17.67 20.88 11.67
C GLY A 394 -16.84 20.18 10.58
N CYS A 395 -15.52 20.12 10.75
CA CYS A 395 -14.61 19.35 9.89
C CYS A 395 -13.97 18.23 10.71
N CYS A 396 -13.89 17.04 10.13
CA CYS A 396 -13.08 15.96 10.64
C CYS A 396 -12.23 15.39 9.50
N TRP A 397 -10.97 15.11 9.78
CA TRP A 397 -10.08 14.42 8.87
C TRP A 397 -9.07 13.54 9.61
N TYR A 398 -8.63 12.49 8.95
CA TYR A 398 -7.52 11.67 9.44
C TYR A 398 -6.76 11.04 8.28
N ASP A 399 -5.48 10.79 8.54
CA ASP A 399 -4.55 10.15 7.61
C ASP A 399 -4.29 8.71 8.02
N MET A 400 -4.47 7.80 7.08
CA MET A 400 -4.21 6.37 7.24
C MET A 400 -2.93 5.98 6.51
N ALA A 401 -2.18 5.04 7.10
CA ALA A 401 -0.97 4.53 6.48
C ALA A 401 -1.27 3.88 5.12
N TYR A 402 -0.48 4.25 4.11
CA TYR A 402 -0.48 3.60 2.80
C TYR A 402 0.48 2.40 2.79
N SER A 403 0.09 1.33 2.14
CA SER A 403 0.96 0.18 1.85
C SER A 403 0.75 -0.29 0.41
N GLY A 404 1.82 -0.34 -0.36
CA GLY A 404 1.78 -0.85 -1.74
C GLY A 404 1.48 -2.35 -1.85
N SER A 405 1.56 -3.10 -0.74
CA SER A 405 1.19 -4.51 -0.66
C SER A 405 -0.25 -4.75 -0.18
N ALA A 406 -1.00 -3.68 0.12
CA ALA A 406 -2.38 -3.76 0.59
C ALA A 406 -3.35 -3.74 -0.59
N VAL A 407 -4.30 -4.68 -0.60
CA VAL A 407 -5.37 -4.78 -1.60
C VAL A 407 -6.69 -5.11 -0.91
N GLY A 408 -7.82 -4.60 -1.41
CA GLY A 408 -9.14 -4.99 -0.92
C GLY A 408 -9.38 -6.50 -1.12
N LEU A 409 -10.16 -7.09 -0.22
CA LEU A 409 -10.45 -8.53 -0.26
C LEU A 409 -11.10 -8.95 -1.59
N PHE A 410 -11.92 -8.11 -2.21
CA PHE A 410 -12.48 -8.39 -3.54
C PHE A 410 -11.38 -8.71 -4.56
N ARG A 411 -10.37 -7.84 -4.68
CA ARG A 411 -9.24 -8.08 -5.58
C ARG A 411 -8.40 -9.27 -5.14
N TYR A 412 -8.24 -9.47 -3.84
CA TYR A 412 -7.48 -10.60 -3.29
C TYR A 412 -8.10 -11.95 -3.66
N ILE A 413 -9.43 -12.09 -3.54
CA ILE A 413 -10.19 -13.29 -3.91
C ILE A 413 -9.93 -13.68 -5.37
N HIS A 414 -9.84 -12.70 -6.28
CA HIS A 414 -9.68 -12.94 -7.71
C HIS A 414 -8.22 -13.04 -8.19
N SER A 415 -7.25 -12.89 -7.28
CA SER A 415 -5.82 -12.94 -7.60
C SER A 415 -5.02 -13.96 -6.78
N ASN A 416 -5.70 -14.71 -5.90
CA ASN A 416 -5.07 -15.69 -5.02
C ASN A 416 -5.90 -16.97 -4.95
N PRO A 417 -5.31 -18.11 -4.54
CA PRO A 417 -6.06 -19.33 -4.25
C PRO A 417 -7.17 -19.09 -3.22
N ILE A 418 -8.34 -19.68 -3.48
CA ILE A 418 -9.55 -19.43 -2.68
C ILE A 418 -9.40 -19.83 -1.20
N GLU A 419 -8.59 -20.84 -0.93
CA GLU A 419 -8.30 -21.32 0.43
C GLU A 419 -7.69 -20.21 1.29
N LYS A 420 -6.86 -19.34 0.70
CA LYS A 420 -6.28 -18.19 1.39
C LYS A 420 -7.35 -17.16 1.75
N SER A 421 -8.28 -16.92 0.83
CA SER A 421 -9.39 -15.99 1.08
C SER A 421 -10.34 -16.52 2.14
N ILE A 422 -10.64 -17.83 2.13
CA ILE A 422 -11.42 -18.49 3.19
C ILE A 422 -10.69 -18.37 4.54
N ALA A 423 -9.39 -18.61 4.58
CA ALA A 423 -8.59 -18.48 5.80
C ALA A 423 -8.62 -17.03 6.35
N ILE A 424 -8.52 -16.03 5.48
CA ILE A 424 -8.63 -14.61 5.86
C ILE A 424 -10.01 -14.33 6.45
N VAL A 425 -11.09 -14.63 5.74
CA VAL A 425 -12.44 -14.33 6.22
C VAL A 425 -12.73 -15.03 7.54
N ARG A 426 -12.36 -16.31 7.67
CA ARG A 426 -12.46 -17.03 8.94
C ARG A 426 -11.66 -16.39 10.06
N SER A 427 -10.48 -15.84 9.75
CA SER A 427 -9.68 -15.11 10.73
C SER A 427 -10.32 -13.80 11.13
N VAL A 428 -10.86 -13.03 10.16
CA VAL A 428 -11.61 -11.79 10.42
C VAL A 428 -12.76 -12.07 11.37
N LEU A 429 -13.64 -13.02 11.02
CA LEU A 429 -14.83 -13.34 11.81
C LEU A 429 -14.47 -13.82 13.22
N ARG A 430 -13.48 -14.71 13.36
CA ARG A 430 -13.01 -15.18 14.67
C ARG A 430 -12.38 -14.07 15.51
N THR A 431 -11.68 -13.14 14.87
CA THR A 431 -11.06 -12.01 15.59
C THR A 431 -12.12 -11.04 16.08
N LEU A 432 -13.09 -10.70 15.24
CA LEU A 432 -14.22 -9.86 15.65
C LEU A 432 -15.01 -10.49 16.79
N ASP A 433 -15.32 -11.79 16.71
CA ASP A 433 -15.99 -12.48 17.80
C ASP A 433 -15.27 -12.40 19.12
N ARG A 434 -13.96 -12.71 19.12
CA ARG A 434 -13.17 -12.81 20.35
C ARG A 434 -12.78 -11.47 20.92
N GLN A 435 -12.51 -10.49 20.07
CA GLN A 435 -11.89 -9.23 20.48
C GLN A 435 -12.86 -8.05 20.47
N LEU A 436 -13.97 -8.13 19.73
CA LEU A 436 -14.99 -7.08 19.68
C LEU A 436 -16.31 -7.54 20.26
N TYR A 437 -16.93 -8.59 19.70
CA TYR A 437 -18.33 -8.95 20.05
C TYR A 437 -18.44 -9.55 21.45
N ALA A 438 -17.68 -10.58 21.79
CA ALA A 438 -17.76 -11.23 23.09
C ALA A 438 -17.43 -10.29 24.28
N PRO A 439 -16.37 -9.43 24.21
CA PRO A 439 -16.08 -8.52 25.30
C PRO A 439 -17.07 -7.38 25.50
N THR A 440 -17.87 -7.07 24.48
CA THR A 440 -18.86 -5.98 24.50
C THR A 440 -20.31 -6.49 24.46
N ALA A 441 -20.51 -7.78 24.66
CA ALA A 441 -21.83 -8.42 24.65
C ALA A 441 -22.78 -7.79 25.67
N ARG A 442 -24.01 -7.54 25.26
CA ARG A 442 -25.06 -6.96 26.07
C ARG A 442 -26.43 -7.60 25.75
N PRO A 443 -27.40 -7.54 26.69
CA PRO A 443 -28.72 -8.08 26.45
C PRO A 443 -29.45 -7.38 25.31
N ALA A 444 -30.34 -8.11 24.64
CA ALA A 444 -31.22 -7.56 23.62
C ALA A 444 -32.13 -6.46 24.17
N ASP A 445 -32.45 -5.48 23.35
CA ASP A 445 -33.35 -4.38 23.65
C ASP A 445 -34.55 -4.42 22.67
N PRO A 446 -35.72 -4.95 23.11
CA PRO A 446 -36.88 -5.05 22.23
C PRO A 446 -37.37 -3.71 21.67
N GLY A 447 -37.19 -2.61 22.42
CA GLY A 447 -37.58 -1.28 21.95
C GLY A 447 -36.74 -0.80 20.76
N LYS A 448 -35.48 -1.14 20.76
CA LYS A 448 -34.57 -0.82 19.64
C LYS A 448 -34.84 -1.66 18.40
N ILE A 449 -35.33 -2.90 18.55
CA ILE A 449 -35.72 -3.72 17.41
C ILE A 449 -36.87 -3.04 16.67
N GLU A 450 -37.90 -2.58 17.38
CA GLU A 450 -39.04 -1.90 16.78
C GLU A 450 -38.61 -0.60 16.08
N GLU A 451 -37.77 0.21 16.71
CA GLU A 451 -37.21 1.42 16.10
C GLU A 451 -36.40 1.09 14.83
N TYR A 452 -35.62 0.02 14.87
CA TYR A 452 -34.83 -0.46 13.74
C TYR A 452 -35.73 -0.88 12.57
N LEU A 453 -36.79 -1.64 12.82
CA LEU A 453 -37.73 -2.08 11.79
C LEU A 453 -38.44 -0.89 11.14
N ARG A 454 -38.98 0.05 11.91
CA ARG A 454 -39.61 1.26 11.38
C ARG A 454 -38.65 2.09 10.53
N ALA A 455 -37.43 2.30 11.03
CA ALA A 455 -36.45 3.17 10.36
C ALA A 455 -35.76 2.53 9.16
N LYS A 456 -35.60 1.18 9.14
CA LYS A 456 -34.82 0.49 8.12
C LYS A 456 -35.61 -0.41 7.20
N VAL A 457 -36.83 -0.83 7.61
CA VAL A 457 -37.74 -1.59 6.75
C VAL A 457 -38.79 -0.64 6.18
N ASP A 458 -39.71 -0.12 6.99
CA ASP A 458 -40.84 0.67 6.51
C ASP A 458 -40.41 1.91 5.74
N ALA A 459 -39.58 2.74 6.35
CA ALA A 459 -39.16 4.00 5.74
C ALA A 459 -38.38 3.80 4.42
N ASN A 460 -37.71 2.65 4.23
CA ASN A 460 -37.00 2.37 2.99
C ASN A 460 -37.94 1.73 1.94
N LEU A 461 -38.89 0.87 2.34
CA LEU A 461 -39.94 0.37 1.45
C LEU A 461 -40.81 1.52 0.92
N ASP A 462 -41.17 2.48 1.77
CA ASP A 462 -41.93 3.67 1.35
C ASP A 462 -41.15 4.48 0.30
N LYS A 463 -39.85 4.73 0.52
CA LYS A 463 -39.01 5.44 -0.46
C LYS A 463 -38.89 4.70 -1.78
N ILE A 464 -38.86 3.36 -1.77
CA ILE A 464 -38.84 2.53 -2.98
C ILE A 464 -40.20 2.68 -3.70
N ARG A 465 -41.30 2.53 -2.99
CA ARG A 465 -42.68 2.61 -3.51
C ARG A 465 -42.95 3.99 -4.11
N GLU A 466 -42.52 5.08 -3.47
CA GLU A 466 -42.76 6.45 -3.89
C GLU A 466 -41.77 6.92 -4.97
N SER A 467 -40.73 6.14 -5.25
CA SER A 467 -39.71 6.49 -6.23
C SER A 467 -40.25 6.59 -7.64
N ARG A 468 -40.04 7.73 -8.29
CA ARG A 468 -40.39 7.90 -9.71
C ARG A 468 -39.64 6.94 -10.63
N VAL A 469 -38.42 6.52 -10.24
CA VAL A 469 -37.55 5.62 -11.02
C VAL A 469 -38.06 4.20 -11.01
N LEU A 470 -38.67 3.73 -9.89
CA LEU A 470 -39.09 2.37 -9.70
C LEU A 470 -40.64 2.20 -9.73
N ARG A 471 -41.39 3.30 -9.92
CA ARG A 471 -42.87 3.29 -9.85
C ARG A 471 -43.49 2.24 -10.75
N GLU A 472 -43.05 2.12 -11.99
CA GLU A 472 -43.62 1.14 -12.93
C GLU A 472 -43.21 -0.27 -12.52
N LEU A 473 -41.96 -0.51 -12.17
CA LEU A 473 -41.45 -1.80 -11.71
C LEU A 473 -42.18 -2.28 -10.43
N TRP A 474 -42.47 -1.38 -9.50
CA TRP A 474 -43.18 -1.70 -8.26
C TRP A 474 -44.57 -2.28 -8.50
N ASN A 475 -45.27 -1.88 -9.56
CA ASN A 475 -46.65 -2.29 -9.85
C ASN A 475 -46.77 -3.70 -10.44
N TYR A 476 -45.70 -4.31 -10.90
CA TYR A 476 -45.72 -5.68 -11.39
C TYR A 476 -45.64 -6.68 -10.23
N ASP A 477 -46.35 -7.79 -10.35
CA ASP A 477 -46.30 -8.89 -9.37
C ASP A 477 -44.99 -9.68 -9.50
N ARG A 478 -44.46 -9.73 -10.71
CA ARG A 478 -43.19 -10.44 -11.01
C ARG A 478 -42.23 -9.56 -11.79
N ILE A 479 -40.98 -9.69 -11.43
CA ILE A 479 -39.87 -9.05 -12.12
C ILE A 479 -39.00 -10.14 -12.75
N TRP A 480 -38.66 -9.96 -14.00
CA TRP A 480 -37.70 -10.81 -14.69
C TRP A 480 -36.30 -10.20 -14.58
N VAL A 481 -35.38 -10.92 -13.96
CA VAL A 481 -33.99 -10.48 -13.78
C VAL A 481 -33.08 -11.43 -14.56
N ASN A 482 -32.47 -10.94 -15.62
CA ASN A 482 -31.61 -11.75 -16.50
C ASN A 482 -32.28 -13.06 -16.91
N GLY A 483 -33.55 -13.05 -17.27
CA GLY A 483 -34.34 -14.21 -17.64
C GLY A 483 -34.89 -15.08 -16.50
N ARG A 484 -34.55 -14.79 -15.22
CA ARG A 484 -35.12 -15.45 -14.05
C ARG A 484 -36.38 -14.71 -13.59
N SER A 485 -37.51 -15.42 -13.49
CA SER A 485 -38.74 -14.86 -12.95
C SER A 485 -38.71 -14.84 -11.43
N CYS A 486 -38.82 -13.67 -10.83
CA CYS A 486 -38.84 -13.43 -9.39
C CYS A 486 -40.17 -12.83 -8.95
N LYS A 487 -40.70 -13.19 -7.77
CA LYS A 487 -41.78 -12.46 -7.12
C LYS A 487 -41.29 -11.06 -6.78
N ASN A 488 -42.10 -10.04 -7.03
CA ASN A 488 -41.76 -8.69 -6.62
C ASN A 488 -41.91 -8.52 -5.10
N LEU A 489 -41.32 -7.47 -4.53
CA LEU A 489 -41.37 -7.24 -3.06
C LEU A 489 -42.80 -7.16 -2.51
N ARG A 490 -43.74 -6.59 -3.28
CA ARG A 490 -45.15 -6.52 -2.90
C ARG A 490 -45.83 -7.90 -2.75
N GLU A 491 -45.27 -8.93 -3.38
CA GLU A 491 -45.74 -10.32 -3.33
C GLU A 491 -45.02 -11.15 -2.24
N LEU A 492 -44.22 -10.50 -1.41
CA LEU A 492 -43.43 -11.08 -0.34
C LEU A 492 -43.61 -10.33 0.99
N PRO A 493 -44.86 -9.97 1.38
CA PRO A 493 -45.10 -9.17 2.58
C PRO A 493 -44.61 -9.87 3.86
N GLU A 494 -44.61 -11.19 3.90
CA GLU A 494 -44.15 -12.00 5.03
C GLU A 494 -42.70 -11.79 5.41
N LEU A 495 -41.85 -11.38 4.44
CA LEU A 495 -40.43 -11.08 4.71
C LEU A 495 -40.23 -9.76 5.46
N PHE A 496 -41.28 -8.92 5.51
CA PHE A 496 -41.23 -7.59 6.11
C PHE A 496 -42.23 -7.45 7.26
N ASP A 497 -42.87 -8.57 7.68
CA ASP A 497 -43.78 -8.58 8.79
C ASP A 497 -43.09 -8.28 10.11
N HIS A 498 -43.57 -7.28 10.84
CA HIS A 498 -42.91 -6.79 12.04
C HIS A 498 -42.94 -7.80 13.19
N ASP A 499 -44.02 -8.56 13.34
CA ASP A 499 -44.12 -9.53 14.42
C ASP A 499 -43.15 -10.69 14.18
N ALA A 500 -43.11 -11.18 12.94
CA ALA A 500 -42.17 -12.23 12.54
C ALA A 500 -40.70 -11.80 12.66
N LEU A 501 -40.38 -10.58 12.20
CA LEU A 501 -38.99 -10.05 12.31
C LEU A 501 -38.60 -9.75 13.77
N ARG A 502 -39.53 -9.29 14.60
CA ARG A 502 -39.30 -9.06 16.02
C ARG A 502 -39.01 -10.37 16.75
N GLU A 503 -39.79 -11.42 16.47
CA GLU A 503 -39.52 -12.76 17.02
C GLU A 503 -38.19 -13.34 16.54
N LEU A 504 -37.86 -13.13 15.26
CA LEU A 504 -36.61 -13.59 14.68
C LEU A 504 -35.39 -12.91 15.32
N PHE A 505 -35.45 -11.58 15.52
CA PHE A 505 -34.34 -10.77 16.04
C PHE A 505 -34.27 -10.71 17.57
N ALA A 506 -35.26 -11.25 18.27
CA ALA A 506 -35.29 -11.23 19.73
C ALA A 506 -34.08 -11.92 20.40
N ASP A 507 -33.53 -12.94 19.73
CA ASP A 507 -32.40 -13.71 20.21
C ASP A 507 -31.06 -13.25 19.60
N ASP A 508 -31.05 -12.17 18.82
CA ASP A 508 -29.82 -11.65 18.23
C ASP A 508 -28.85 -11.21 19.34
N PRO A 509 -27.59 -11.63 19.29
CA PRO A 509 -26.60 -11.09 20.21
C PRO A 509 -26.40 -9.59 19.94
N LEU A 510 -26.32 -8.77 21.00
CA LEU A 510 -25.95 -7.37 20.88
C LEU A 510 -24.53 -7.15 21.38
N ALA A 511 -23.75 -6.33 20.65
CA ALA A 511 -22.36 -6.00 20.97
C ALA A 511 -21.95 -4.70 20.26
N ASP A 512 -20.73 -4.24 20.50
CA ASP A 512 -20.11 -3.29 19.57
C ASP A 512 -19.82 -4.00 18.25
N ILE A 513 -20.10 -3.34 17.14
CA ILE A 513 -19.96 -3.91 15.79
C ILE A 513 -19.14 -2.99 14.89
N HIS A 514 -18.67 -3.53 13.77
CA HIS A 514 -18.07 -2.75 12.71
C HIS A 514 -19.12 -1.93 11.93
N GLY A 515 -20.30 -2.50 11.71
CA GLY A 515 -21.47 -1.84 11.13
C GLY A 515 -21.45 -1.68 9.61
N ASP A 516 -20.34 -2.01 8.94
CA ASP A 516 -20.20 -1.98 7.47
C ASP A 516 -19.16 -3.00 6.96
N LEU A 517 -19.25 -4.25 7.41
CA LEU A 517 -18.29 -5.31 7.12
C LEU A 517 -18.48 -5.87 5.69
N THR A 518 -18.15 -5.08 4.68
CA THR A 518 -18.12 -5.54 3.27
C THR A 518 -16.77 -6.12 2.91
N VAL A 519 -16.67 -6.82 1.77
CA VAL A 519 -15.38 -7.30 1.27
C VAL A 519 -14.41 -6.16 0.91
N GLU A 520 -14.92 -4.98 0.56
CA GLU A 520 -14.09 -3.80 0.27
C GLU A 520 -13.49 -3.18 1.54
N ASN A 521 -14.11 -3.39 2.70
CA ASN A 521 -13.63 -2.89 3.99
C ASN A 521 -12.68 -3.86 4.70
N ILE A 522 -12.39 -5.00 4.08
CA ILE A 522 -11.36 -5.95 4.52
C ILE A 522 -10.15 -5.80 3.60
N ILE A 523 -9.04 -5.35 4.15
CA ILE A 523 -7.79 -5.12 3.40
C ILE A 523 -6.82 -6.25 3.69
N CYS A 524 -6.33 -6.88 2.62
CA CYS A 524 -5.39 -7.99 2.67
C CYS A 524 -3.98 -7.53 2.32
N ARG A 525 -2.97 -8.04 3.00
CA ARG A 525 -1.56 -7.78 2.71
C ARG A 525 -1.00 -8.93 1.88
N THR A 526 -0.53 -8.62 0.68
CA THR A 526 0.00 -9.62 -0.27
C THR A 526 1.42 -10.07 0.06
N ASP A 527 2.13 -9.34 0.92
CA ASP A 527 3.48 -9.65 1.40
C ASP A 527 3.50 -10.46 2.71
N GLY A 528 2.34 -10.73 3.30
CA GLY A 528 2.20 -11.50 4.53
C GLY A 528 2.46 -12.99 4.32
N LYS A 529 3.19 -13.63 5.26
CA LYS A 529 3.50 -15.06 5.20
C LYS A 529 2.30 -15.95 5.55
N ASP A 530 1.49 -15.48 6.50
CA ASP A 530 0.30 -16.17 7.00
C ASP A 530 -0.95 -15.38 6.61
N PRO A 531 -1.82 -15.91 5.75
CA PRO A 531 -3.07 -15.26 5.39
C PRO A 531 -3.94 -14.92 6.61
N GLY A 532 -3.93 -15.76 7.65
CA GLY A 532 -4.73 -15.56 8.85
C GLY A 532 -4.39 -14.31 9.67
N THR A 533 -3.20 -13.73 9.48
CA THR A 533 -2.73 -12.53 10.20
C THR A 533 -2.40 -11.37 9.26
N SER A 534 -2.59 -11.55 7.96
CA SER A 534 -2.17 -10.60 6.93
C SER A 534 -3.34 -9.76 6.41
N TRP A 535 -4.13 -9.21 7.32
CA TRP A 535 -5.28 -8.39 6.99
C TRP A 535 -5.53 -7.31 8.06
N TYR A 536 -6.33 -6.31 7.71
CA TYR A 536 -6.91 -5.33 8.63
C TYR A 536 -8.24 -4.82 8.06
N ILE A 537 -9.07 -4.22 8.93
CA ILE A 537 -10.36 -3.65 8.53
C ILE A 537 -10.32 -2.12 8.58
N ILE A 538 -11.15 -1.52 7.75
CA ILE A 538 -11.28 -0.07 7.59
C ILE A 538 -12.75 0.32 7.59
N ASP A 539 -13.04 1.60 7.74
CA ASP A 539 -14.34 2.22 7.52
C ASP A 539 -15.50 1.65 8.36
N PRO A 540 -15.37 1.59 9.70
CA PRO A 540 -16.48 1.21 10.54
C PRO A 540 -17.65 2.20 10.40
N ASN A 541 -18.88 1.71 10.48
CA ASN A 541 -20.09 2.53 10.49
C ASN A 541 -20.68 2.54 11.88
N THR A 542 -20.67 3.70 12.52
CA THR A 542 -21.18 3.92 13.87
C THR A 542 -22.63 4.41 13.86
N GLY A 543 -23.30 4.38 15.02
CA GLY A 543 -24.68 4.88 15.14
C GLY A 543 -25.74 3.98 14.52
N ASN A 544 -25.54 2.67 14.56
CA ASN A 544 -26.58 1.70 14.20
C ASN A 544 -27.66 1.65 15.29
N LEU A 545 -28.91 1.44 14.87
CA LEU A 545 -30.04 1.29 15.80
C LEU A 545 -30.09 -0.09 16.45
N HIS A 546 -29.58 -1.10 15.75
CA HIS A 546 -29.49 -2.48 16.22
C HIS A 546 -28.05 -2.95 16.08
N ASP A 547 -27.30 -2.90 17.19
CA ASP A 547 -25.88 -3.24 17.22
C ASP A 547 -25.69 -4.76 17.42
N SER A 548 -26.08 -5.54 16.43
CA SER A 548 -25.88 -6.99 16.45
C SER A 548 -24.72 -7.40 15.53
N PRO A 549 -23.83 -8.33 15.93
CA PRO A 549 -22.89 -8.99 15.04
C PRO A 549 -23.56 -9.55 13.76
N PHE A 550 -24.85 -9.88 13.83
CA PHE A 550 -25.59 -10.38 12.66
C PHE A 550 -25.75 -9.32 11.57
N LEU A 551 -25.71 -8.03 11.93
CA LEU A 551 -25.63 -6.96 10.92
C LEU A 551 -24.30 -7.00 10.17
N ASP A 552 -23.17 -7.23 10.85
CA ASP A 552 -21.87 -7.35 10.20
C ASP A 552 -21.83 -8.56 9.26
N TYR A 553 -22.36 -9.69 9.69
CA TYR A 553 -22.47 -10.87 8.84
C TYR A 553 -23.42 -10.66 7.66
N GLY A 554 -24.59 -10.04 7.90
CA GLY A 554 -25.53 -9.67 6.83
C GLY A 554 -24.90 -8.71 5.82
N LYS A 555 -24.03 -7.81 6.27
CA LYS A 555 -23.30 -6.90 5.41
C LYS A 555 -22.23 -7.63 4.56
N LEU A 556 -21.54 -8.61 5.13
CA LEU A 556 -20.63 -9.48 4.40
C LEU A 556 -21.39 -10.35 3.36
N LEU A 557 -22.60 -10.81 3.70
CA LEU A 557 -23.46 -11.55 2.76
C LEU A 557 -24.00 -10.66 1.64
N GLN A 558 -24.27 -9.39 1.87
CA GLN A 558 -24.60 -8.43 0.80
C GLN A 558 -23.52 -8.43 -0.30
N SER A 559 -22.24 -8.59 0.08
CA SER A 559 -21.14 -8.81 -0.86
C SER A 559 -21.17 -10.23 -1.45
N LEU A 560 -21.07 -11.25 -0.61
CA LEU A 560 -20.83 -12.65 -1.04
C LEU A 560 -22.06 -13.31 -1.67
N HIS A 561 -23.24 -13.15 -1.09
CA HIS A 561 -24.49 -13.70 -1.59
C HIS A 561 -25.13 -12.78 -2.63
N GLY A 562 -25.34 -11.52 -2.29
CA GLY A 562 -25.99 -10.55 -3.17
C GLY A 562 -25.12 -10.07 -4.32
N GLY A 563 -23.79 -10.26 -4.29
CA GLY A 563 -22.89 -9.89 -5.38
C GLY A 563 -22.76 -8.39 -5.60
N TYR A 564 -22.82 -7.60 -4.54
CA TYR A 564 -22.85 -6.15 -4.59
C TYR A 564 -21.69 -5.54 -5.41
N GLU A 565 -20.46 -6.02 -5.27
CA GLU A 565 -19.29 -5.50 -5.96
C GLU A 565 -19.36 -5.70 -7.48
N PHE A 566 -19.91 -6.85 -7.93
CA PHE A 566 -20.11 -7.09 -9.36
C PHE A 566 -21.14 -6.11 -9.95
N MET A 567 -22.22 -5.81 -9.20
CA MET A 567 -23.17 -4.79 -9.62
C MET A 567 -22.54 -3.40 -9.64
N MET A 568 -21.67 -3.08 -8.68
CA MET A 568 -20.96 -1.80 -8.68
C MET A 568 -20.08 -1.63 -9.92
N MET A 569 -19.45 -2.69 -10.40
CA MET A 569 -18.63 -2.68 -11.61
C MET A 569 -19.45 -2.70 -12.91
N THR A 570 -20.72 -3.09 -12.86
CA THR A 570 -21.60 -3.16 -14.03
C THR A 570 -22.04 -1.77 -14.46
N PRO A 571 -21.66 -1.29 -15.67
CA PRO A 571 -21.87 0.11 -16.05
C PRO A 571 -23.30 0.43 -16.46
N ARG A 572 -24.08 -0.57 -16.90
CA ARG A 572 -25.40 -0.36 -17.52
C ARG A 572 -26.36 -1.48 -17.17
N CYS A 573 -27.66 -1.14 -17.08
CA CYS A 573 -28.76 -2.09 -17.11
C CYS A 573 -29.81 -1.62 -18.13
N THR A 574 -30.54 -2.57 -18.69
CA THR A 574 -31.68 -2.33 -19.58
C THR A 574 -32.96 -2.67 -18.82
N VAL A 575 -33.93 -1.79 -18.88
CA VAL A 575 -35.26 -2.02 -18.30
C VAL A 575 -36.28 -1.95 -19.43
N GLN A 576 -37.05 -3.02 -19.60
CA GLN A 576 -38.16 -3.11 -20.54
C GLN A 576 -39.38 -3.71 -19.82
N GLU A 577 -40.39 -2.91 -19.57
CA GLU A 577 -41.52 -3.28 -18.75
C GLU A 577 -41.09 -3.85 -17.38
N ASN A 578 -41.32 -5.12 -17.10
CA ASN A 578 -40.91 -5.81 -15.86
C ASN A 578 -39.62 -6.64 -16.02
N HIS A 579 -38.84 -6.43 -17.13
CA HIS A 579 -37.57 -7.09 -17.36
C HIS A 579 -36.42 -6.13 -17.03
N ILE A 580 -35.49 -6.61 -16.22
CA ILE A 580 -34.28 -5.89 -15.85
C ILE A 580 -33.11 -6.79 -16.24
N ASP A 581 -32.39 -6.39 -17.28
CA ASP A 581 -31.26 -7.14 -17.83
C ASP A 581 -29.97 -6.35 -17.65
N PHE A 582 -28.94 -7.02 -17.13
CA PHE A 582 -27.60 -6.46 -16.94
C PHE A 582 -26.55 -7.58 -16.93
N GLN A 583 -25.35 -7.23 -17.28
CA GLN A 583 -24.24 -8.19 -17.20
C GLN A 583 -23.91 -8.43 -15.74
N PHE A 584 -24.28 -9.59 -15.23
CA PHE A 584 -24.00 -10.03 -13.87
C PHE A 584 -23.21 -11.33 -13.92
N THR A 585 -21.91 -11.22 -13.68
CA THR A 585 -21.02 -12.37 -13.66
C THR A 585 -20.48 -12.53 -12.24
N ARG A 586 -20.88 -13.61 -11.61
CA ARG A 586 -20.39 -13.97 -10.28
C ARG A 586 -19.28 -15.01 -10.43
N SER A 587 -18.18 -14.86 -9.70
CA SER A 587 -17.08 -15.79 -9.81
C SER A 587 -17.31 -17.04 -8.95
N ALA A 588 -16.81 -18.19 -9.40
CA ALA A 588 -16.82 -19.43 -8.63
C ALA A 588 -16.08 -19.28 -7.28
N ALA A 589 -15.10 -18.38 -7.20
CA ALA A 589 -14.41 -18.06 -5.95
C ALA A 589 -15.35 -17.42 -4.91
N TYR A 590 -16.28 -16.54 -5.35
CA TYR A 590 -17.32 -15.99 -4.46
C TYR A 590 -18.28 -17.07 -3.98
N ASP A 591 -18.69 -17.98 -4.84
CA ASP A 591 -19.60 -19.08 -4.46
C ASP A 591 -18.95 -20.02 -3.45
N ALA A 592 -17.68 -20.36 -3.64
CA ALA A 592 -16.92 -21.18 -2.69
C ALA A 592 -16.75 -20.48 -1.33
N LEU A 593 -16.47 -19.16 -1.35
CA LEU A 593 -16.33 -18.38 -0.12
C LEU A 593 -17.67 -18.24 0.61
N LEU A 594 -18.76 -17.99 -0.12
CA LEU A 594 -20.12 -17.97 0.43
C LEU A 594 -20.47 -19.30 1.10
N ALA A 595 -20.22 -20.42 0.42
CA ALA A 595 -20.49 -21.75 0.97
C ALA A 595 -19.73 -21.98 2.28
N ALA A 596 -18.45 -21.62 2.33
CA ALA A 596 -17.64 -21.74 3.54
C ALA A 596 -18.16 -20.85 4.69
N VAL A 597 -18.48 -19.58 4.41
CA VAL A 597 -19.00 -18.63 5.41
C VAL A 597 -20.39 -19.09 5.91
N ARG A 598 -21.27 -19.50 5.00
CA ARG A 598 -22.61 -20.03 5.36
C ARG A 598 -22.51 -21.23 6.28
N ALA A 599 -21.62 -22.20 5.97
CA ALA A 599 -21.40 -23.37 6.81
C ALA A 599 -20.89 -22.99 8.21
N ASP A 600 -19.91 -22.10 8.29
CA ASP A 600 -19.34 -21.63 9.57
C ASP A 600 -20.37 -20.87 10.42
N LEU A 601 -21.21 -20.02 9.80
CA LEU A 601 -22.28 -19.29 10.51
C LEU A 601 -23.39 -20.23 10.98
N ARG A 602 -23.75 -21.21 10.15
CA ARG A 602 -24.73 -22.23 10.52
C ARG A 602 -24.27 -23.12 11.68
N GLU A 603 -23.01 -23.57 11.64
CA GLU A 603 -22.40 -24.35 12.72
C GLU A 603 -22.47 -23.58 14.05
N ARG A 604 -22.20 -22.27 13.98
CA ARG A 604 -22.11 -21.42 15.17
C ARG A 604 -23.46 -21.00 15.74
N TYR A 605 -24.40 -20.61 14.89
CA TYR A 605 -25.65 -19.95 15.30
C TYR A 605 -26.92 -20.77 15.00
N GLY A 606 -26.75 -21.94 14.40
CA GLY A 606 -27.86 -22.80 14.02
C GLY A 606 -28.72 -22.23 12.88
N ALA A 607 -29.84 -22.87 12.62
CA ALA A 607 -30.79 -22.47 11.54
C ALA A 607 -31.43 -21.11 11.81
N LYS A 608 -31.90 -20.85 13.06
CA LYS A 608 -32.54 -19.58 13.43
C LYS A 608 -31.59 -18.40 13.30
N GLY A 609 -30.34 -18.53 13.82
CA GLY A 609 -29.36 -17.47 13.70
C GLY A 609 -28.95 -17.21 12.26
N LEU A 610 -28.81 -18.25 11.43
CA LEU A 610 -28.55 -18.10 10.01
C LEU A 610 -29.69 -17.36 9.30
N HIS A 611 -30.95 -17.69 9.62
CA HIS A 611 -32.11 -16.97 9.11
C HIS A 611 -32.10 -15.49 9.48
N SER A 612 -31.80 -15.16 10.74
CA SER A 612 -31.69 -13.77 11.19
C SER A 612 -30.59 -13.02 10.42
N ILE A 613 -29.42 -13.62 10.22
CA ILE A 613 -28.31 -13.03 9.46
C ILE A 613 -28.72 -12.71 8.01
N PHE A 614 -29.40 -13.60 7.32
CA PHE A 614 -29.89 -13.35 5.95
C PHE A 614 -31.05 -12.33 5.92
N ALA A 615 -31.90 -12.28 6.95
CA ALA A 615 -32.89 -11.22 7.07
C ALA A 615 -32.20 -9.83 7.23
N HIS A 616 -31.11 -9.74 7.97
CA HIS A 616 -30.31 -8.52 8.02
C HIS A 616 -29.63 -8.19 6.68
N GLU A 617 -29.20 -9.17 5.90
CA GLU A 617 -28.75 -8.93 4.52
C GLU A 617 -29.84 -8.26 3.68
N LEU A 618 -31.08 -8.79 3.72
CA LEU A 618 -32.22 -8.21 3.01
C LEU A 618 -32.44 -6.75 3.43
N ILE A 619 -32.38 -6.46 4.74
CA ILE A 619 -32.52 -5.09 5.26
C ILE A 619 -31.35 -4.21 4.78
N HIS A 620 -30.13 -4.73 4.65
CA HIS A 620 -29.02 -3.97 4.07
C HIS A 620 -29.26 -3.61 2.61
N TRP A 621 -29.88 -4.49 1.84
CA TRP A 621 -30.30 -4.19 0.47
C TRP A 621 -31.39 -3.12 0.43
N LEU A 622 -32.38 -3.16 1.36
CA LEU A 622 -33.36 -2.09 1.50
C LEU A 622 -32.72 -0.74 1.81
N ARG A 623 -31.78 -0.71 2.77
CA ARG A 623 -31.04 0.50 3.17
C ARG A 623 -30.21 1.10 2.03
N LEU A 624 -29.75 0.28 1.10
CA LEU A 624 -28.97 0.72 -0.07
C LEU A 624 -29.84 1.51 -1.06
N MET A 625 -31.11 1.17 -1.21
CA MET A 625 -31.99 1.70 -2.27
C MET A 625 -32.15 3.23 -2.24
N PRO A 626 -32.47 3.90 -1.11
CA PRO A 626 -32.58 5.37 -1.08
C PRO A 626 -31.31 6.08 -1.56
N TYR A 627 -30.17 5.53 -1.24
CA TYR A 627 -28.88 6.05 -1.70
C TYR A 627 -28.71 5.93 -3.22
N LYS A 628 -29.03 4.75 -3.79
CA LYS A 628 -28.97 4.52 -5.25
C LYS A 628 -30.00 5.35 -6.00
N LEU A 629 -31.21 5.49 -5.45
CA LEU A 629 -32.25 6.34 -6.01
C LEU A 629 -31.89 7.83 -6.04
N SER A 630 -31.05 8.28 -5.10
CA SER A 630 -30.57 9.65 -5.04
C SER A 630 -29.36 9.88 -5.96
N LYS A 631 -28.32 9.07 -5.82
CA LYS A 631 -27.01 9.31 -6.44
C LYS A 631 -26.78 8.57 -7.76
N ASP A 632 -27.49 7.46 -8.01
CA ASP A 632 -27.25 6.59 -9.17
C ASP A 632 -28.55 6.13 -9.84
N LYS A 633 -29.39 7.09 -10.18
CA LYS A 633 -30.74 6.86 -10.72
C LYS A 633 -30.77 5.94 -11.95
N LYS A 634 -29.73 6.00 -12.81
CA LYS A 634 -29.68 5.19 -14.02
C LYS A 634 -29.50 3.71 -13.74
N ARG A 635 -28.74 3.36 -12.70
CA ARG A 635 -28.49 1.96 -12.29
C ARG A 635 -29.35 1.51 -11.11
N ALA A 636 -30.18 2.40 -10.53
CA ALA A 636 -31.07 2.04 -9.42
C ALA A 636 -31.95 0.82 -9.71
N PRO A 637 -32.52 0.61 -10.92
CA PRO A 637 -33.27 -0.61 -11.25
C PRO A 637 -32.43 -1.89 -11.11
N MET A 638 -31.13 -1.85 -11.43
CA MET A 638 -30.23 -3.00 -11.26
C MET A 638 -30.06 -3.37 -9.78
N PHE A 639 -29.88 -2.39 -8.89
CA PHE A 639 -29.80 -2.63 -7.46
C PHE A 639 -31.14 -3.10 -6.87
N TYR A 640 -32.26 -2.62 -7.44
CA TYR A 640 -33.58 -3.13 -7.13
C TYR A 640 -33.74 -4.61 -7.53
N ALA A 641 -33.23 -4.99 -8.70
CA ALA A 641 -33.19 -6.40 -9.12
C ALA A 641 -32.37 -7.25 -8.14
N GLY A 642 -31.24 -6.75 -7.64
CA GLY A 642 -30.44 -7.43 -6.61
C GLY A 642 -31.23 -7.65 -5.31
N LEU A 643 -31.94 -6.62 -4.84
CA LEU A 643 -32.84 -6.73 -3.69
C LEU A 643 -33.95 -7.77 -3.92
N VAL A 644 -34.56 -7.76 -5.10
CA VAL A 644 -35.63 -8.74 -5.46
C VAL A 644 -35.07 -10.16 -5.51
N MET A 645 -33.87 -10.37 -6.07
CA MET A 645 -33.24 -11.70 -6.09
C MET A 645 -32.99 -12.22 -4.67
N VAL A 646 -32.39 -11.42 -3.80
CA VAL A 646 -32.12 -11.79 -2.39
C VAL A 646 -33.42 -12.09 -1.65
N ALA A 647 -34.49 -11.30 -1.84
CA ALA A 647 -35.77 -11.55 -1.25
C ALA A 647 -36.37 -12.90 -1.70
N ASN A 648 -36.24 -13.25 -2.98
CA ASN A 648 -36.74 -14.54 -3.49
C ASN A 648 -35.93 -15.73 -2.99
N ASP A 649 -34.62 -15.57 -2.82
CA ASP A 649 -33.80 -16.63 -2.24
C ASP A 649 -34.17 -16.87 -0.78
N LEU A 650 -34.42 -15.81 -0.01
CA LEU A 650 -34.90 -15.88 1.37
C LEU A 650 -36.29 -16.53 1.48
N ASP A 651 -37.27 -16.14 0.62
CA ASP A 651 -38.59 -16.76 0.52
C ASP A 651 -38.47 -18.27 0.22
N THR A 652 -37.56 -18.66 -0.66
CA THR A 652 -37.33 -20.06 -0.98
C THR A 652 -36.82 -20.83 0.23
N TRP A 653 -35.80 -20.32 0.92
CA TRP A 653 -35.20 -20.97 2.10
C TRP A 653 -36.20 -21.04 3.28
N ASN A 654 -37.07 -20.03 3.45
CA ASN A 654 -38.12 -20.08 4.45
C ASN A 654 -39.13 -21.20 4.20
N ARG A 655 -39.40 -21.52 2.92
CA ARG A 655 -40.31 -22.62 2.54
C ARG A 655 -39.65 -23.99 2.56
N GLU A 656 -38.39 -24.10 2.18
CA GLU A 656 -37.67 -25.38 2.09
C GLU A 656 -36.99 -25.78 3.40
N GLY A 657 -36.93 -24.88 4.35
CA GLY A 657 -36.15 -25.00 5.59
C GLY A 657 -34.72 -24.56 5.43
N TRP A 658 -34.15 -24.02 6.48
CA TRP A 658 -32.77 -23.52 6.56
C TRP A 658 -31.76 -24.67 6.67
N GLN A 659 -31.66 -25.49 5.59
CA GLN A 659 -30.77 -26.66 5.53
C GLN A 659 -29.31 -26.29 5.29
#